data_62b4491f9f01fc73f17a9eabed4ff842
#
_entry.id   62b4491f9f01fc73f17a9eabed4ff842
#
_cell.length_a   1.000
_cell.length_b   1.000
_cell.length_c   1.000
_cell.angle_alpha   90.00
_cell.angle_beta   90.00
_cell.angle_gamma   90.00
#
_symmetry.space_group_name_H-M   'P 1'
#
loop_
_entity.id
_entity.type
_entity.pdbx_description
1 polymer ?
#
loop_
_entity_poly.entity_id
_entity_poly.type
_entity_poly.pdbx_seq_one_letter_code
_entity_poly.pdbx_strand_id
1 'polypeptide(L)'
;MKKTLIFTLVFMPILNCFSEITGHWEFNGTLNATIGQDLVWAWEQGDASFDTTDTFGISDINGKPANVLNFPDSDDLSDFAGIEVAHGAELDEDSWLLHEYTIIMDLLYSEGSAGSTRALVSNEYLGQAKITINESDKIGGASFHGKISANTWHRVAVVVSHSNKTITYYIDGAKVGEESIGGLVDGQGKHSLEDFFYLFTINGLSKGGYINSMQFNNLALPDSVISDLGGATAAGIPAAEPQKPYVVSVHPKPTPYLRPVPSEIQPDTEISVVWQDGQNTLTPSSVKIYLNEQMVNTETTSDGRQTTVKVLDNDLLLASTNYNVKVTATDSSGAGLSKQWRFKVTDYRLVEASDIATKPGNLNEGFIARSAQAPAESAIRHDFKRATFQLAEILVDDLGSKVANEAIKGELEGGFDSYDLIDFEKSGSVFGNFMNDDFFPGIPGSGEHDTLFATEILSYLELQKGVHTFGVNVHVGKPDQNDEDHFRVFIGSNPRDYFSKSLGEFELTLLGFKDGPNDTTFDFSVEKDGLYPVRIIYWNKTRGAGLEFYSVDRETEEKILVNDLDDERAVKAFYNASLLGTPHVVNVKPIPGSSGNNPGDPIEIILGDQSGKTDLSSIVMKINGENVEPAIARENGIITLTQSLNLNFASQAVYDVFLSLKAKGETVPQEYVFGFNVDAKNQIKVTGYWDFSTDLNASVGNNLEYLDGPDGATAGATEFG
;
A
#
# COMPACT_ATOMS: atom_id res chain seq x y z
N MET A 1 -39.58 -69.59 -34.25
CA MET A 1 -39.04 -68.25 -34.19
C MET A 1 -38.71 -67.92 -32.75
N LYS A 2 -37.40 -68.02 -32.38
CA LYS A 2 -36.94 -67.67 -31.05
C LYS A 2 -36.55 -66.21 -31.11
N LYS A 3 -37.20 -65.30 -30.33
CA LYS A 3 -36.80 -63.91 -30.14
C LYS A 3 -35.71 -63.86 -29.08
N THR A 4 -34.49 -63.52 -29.48
CA THR A 4 -33.37 -63.22 -28.58
C THR A 4 -33.54 -61.82 -28.11
N LEU A 5 -33.72 -61.63 -26.80
CA LEU A 5 -33.74 -60.28 -26.15
C LEU A 5 -32.28 -59.90 -25.83
N ILE A 6 -31.76 -58.90 -26.54
CA ILE A 6 -30.45 -58.33 -26.26
C ILE A 6 -30.64 -57.25 -25.16
N PHE A 7 -30.13 -57.52 -23.96
CA PHE A 7 -30.02 -56.56 -22.89
C PHE A 7 -28.74 -55.72 -23.15
N THR A 8 -28.91 -54.51 -23.59
CA THR A 8 -27.81 -53.53 -23.66
C THR A 8 -27.60 -52.98 -22.26
N LEU A 9 -26.53 -53.42 -21.60
CA LEU A 9 -26.07 -52.87 -20.32
C LEU A 9 -25.45 -51.50 -20.64
N VAL A 10 -26.16 -50.42 -20.33
CA VAL A 10 -25.58 -49.07 -20.35
C VAL A 10 -24.68 -48.95 -19.12
N PHE A 11 -23.38 -49.05 -19.34
CA PHE A 11 -22.39 -48.63 -18.35
C PHE A 11 -22.49 -47.08 -18.25
N MET A 12 -23.21 -46.58 -17.27
CA MET A 12 -22.97 -45.24 -16.78
C MET A 12 -21.58 -45.23 -16.12
N PRO A 13 -20.65 -44.39 -16.54
CA PRO A 13 -19.44 -44.18 -15.77
C PRO A 13 -19.89 -43.62 -14.41
N ILE A 14 -19.68 -44.40 -13.36
CA ILE A 14 -19.71 -43.89 -11.99
C ILE A 14 -18.53 -42.91 -11.95
N LEU A 15 -18.79 -41.60 -12.05
CA LEU A 15 -17.84 -40.59 -11.63
C LEU A 15 -17.62 -40.85 -10.13
N ASN A 16 -16.58 -41.59 -9.82
CA ASN A 16 -16.05 -41.67 -8.47
C ASN A 16 -15.45 -40.25 -8.19
N CYS A 17 -16.26 -39.34 -7.66
CA CYS A 17 -15.80 -38.15 -7.02
C CYS A 17 -15.12 -38.59 -5.72
N PHE A 18 -13.82 -38.91 -5.78
CA PHE A 18 -13.06 -39.21 -4.58
C PHE A 18 -12.85 -37.89 -3.85
N SER A 19 -13.29 -37.79 -2.62
CA SER A 19 -12.92 -36.77 -1.68
C SER A 19 -11.39 -36.71 -1.58
N GLU A 20 -10.81 -35.56 -1.77
CA GLU A 20 -9.37 -35.34 -1.57
C GLU A 20 -9.18 -34.56 -0.27
N ILE A 21 -8.28 -35.07 0.57
CA ILE A 21 -7.75 -34.31 1.70
C ILE A 21 -6.81 -33.26 1.10
N THR A 22 -7.16 -32.00 1.23
CA THR A 22 -6.31 -30.87 0.74
C THR A 22 -5.57 -30.18 1.86
N GLY A 23 -5.90 -30.50 3.13
CA GLY A 23 -5.20 -30.05 4.32
C GLY A 23 -5.25 -31.05 5.46
N HIS A 24 -4.11 -31.32 6.11
CA HIS A 24 -4.02 -32.15 7.31
C HIS A 24 -2.89 -31.68 8.22
N TRP A 25 -3.20 -31.47 9.48
CA TRP A 25 -2.29 -30.91 10.50
C TRP A 25 -2.41 -31.72 11.79
N GLU A 26 -1.26 -32.14 12.35
CA GLU A 26 -1.18 -33.00 13.54
C GLU A 26 -0.73 -32.23 14.80
N PHE A 27 -0.39 -30.96 14.70
CA PHE A 27 0.05 -30.11 15.80
C PHE A 27 1.18 -30.73 16.68
N ASN A 28 2.08 -31.46 16.04
CA ASN A 28 3.22 -32.14 16.66
C ASN A 28 4.41 -31.17 16.90
N GLY A 29 4.18 -30.08 17.64
CA GLY A 29 5.20 -29.07 17.94
C GLY A 29 5.34 -27.94 16.90
N THR A 30 4.59 -28.00 15.80
CA THR A 30 4.61 -27.00 14.72
C THR A 30 3.23 -26.79 14.11
N LEU A 31 3.10 -25.75 13.29
CA LEU A 31 1.95 -25.51 12.42
C LEU A 31 2.11 -26.14 11.03
N ASN A 32 3.17 -26.93 10.81
CA ASN A 32 3.43 -27.53 9.50
C ASN A 32 2.36 -28.57 9.12
N ALA A 33 2.01 -28.56 7.84
CA ALA A 33 1.07 -29.51 7.29
C ALA A 33 1.72 -30.89 7.04
N THR A 34 1.00 -31.95 7.35
CA THR A 34 1.32 -33.29 6.85
C THR A 34 0.83 -33.45 5.40
N ILE A 35 -0.28 -32.79 5.05
CA ILE A 35 -0.82 -32.66 3.70
C ILE A 35 -1.29 -31.23 3.51
N GLY A 36 -0.95 -30.60 2.40
CA GLY A 36 -1.39 -29.24 2.04
C GLY A 36 -0.40 -28.15 2.44
N GLN A 37 -0.90 -26.98 2.76
CA GLN A 37 -0.14 -25.81 3.11
C GLN A 37 0.01 -25.69 4.63
N ASP A 38 1.16 -25.16 5.07
CA ASP A 38 1.40 -24.87 6.49
C ASP A 38 0.39 -23.83 7.00
N LEU A 39 -0.01 -23.97 8.27
CA LEU A 39 -0.78 -22.96 8.96
C LEU A 39 0.12 -21.77 9.34
N VAL A 40 -0.49 -20.61 9.47
CA VAL A 40 0.21 -19.44 9.99
C VAL A 40 -0.60 -18.78 11.10
N TRP A 41 0.08 -18.10 12.03
CA TRP A 41 -0.61 -17.27 13.00
C TRP A 41 -1.33 -16.14 12.26
N ALA A 42 -2.59 -15.91 12.61
CA ALA A 42 -3.37 -14.86 11.94
C ALA A 42 -2.81 -13.46 12.21
N TRP A 43 -2.13 -13.28 13.35
CA TRP A 43 -1.39 -12.08 13.74
C TRP A 43 -0.15 -12.49 14.52
N GLU A 44 -0.26 -12.64 15.82
CA GLU A 44 0.83 -13.04 16.72
C GLU A 44 0.56 -14.44 17.28
N GLN A 45 1.62 -15.15 17.68
CA GLN A 45 1.50 -16.41 18.37
C GLN A 45 0.94 -16.24 19.77
N GLY A 46 1.27 -15.11 20.44
CA GLY A 46 0.94 -14.86 21.81
C GLY A 46 1.43 -15.97 22.74
N ASP A 47 0.59 -16.34 23.72
CA ASP A 47 0.85 -17.43 24.66
C ASP A 47 0.51 -18.84 24.12
N ALA A 48 0.22 -18.97 22.81
CA ALA A 48 -0.03 -20.27 22.21
C ALA A 48 1.25 -21.15 22.26
N SER A 49 1.08 -22.43 22.60
CA SER A 49 2.21 -23.33 22.80
C SER A 49 1.89 -24.78 22.48
N PHE A 50 2.91 -25.54 22.11
CA PHE A 50 2.81 -26.97 21.80
C PHE A 50 3.43 -27.78 22.91
N ASP A 51 2.73 -28.81 23.37
CA ASP A 51 3.26 -29.85 24.26
C ASP A 51 2.31 -31.06 24.29
N THR A 52 2.55 -31.99 25.20
CA THR A 52 1.69 -33.15 25.41
C THR A 52 0.54 -32.87 26.37
N THR A 53 -0.54 -33.66 26.27
CA THR A 53 -1.65 -33.64 27.23
C THR A 53 -1.19 -33.74 28.67
N ASP A 54 -0.19 -34.60 28.96
CA ASP A 54 0.41 -34.77 30.29
C ASP A 54 1.06 -33.48 30.80
N THR A 55 1.84 -32.80 29.96
CA THR A 55 2.55 -31.56 30.32
C THR A 55 1.55 -30.46 30.64
N PHE A 56 0.48 -30.33 29.85
CA PHE A 56 -0.58 -29.35 30.11
C PHE A 56 -1.51 -29.73 31.26
N GLY A 57 -1.40 -30.97 31.77
CA GLY A 57 -2.25 -31.47 32.85
C GLY A 57 -3.72 -31.60 32.49
N ILE A 58 -3.99 -31.84 31.22
CA ILE A 58 -5.35 -32.06 30.68
C ILE A 58 -5.61 -33.56 30.44
N SER A 59 -6.89 -33.91 30.20
CA SER A 59 -7.28 -35.30 29.94
C SER A 59 -6.57 -35.87 28.72
N ASP A 60 -6.01 -37.05 28.85
CA ASP A 60 -5.50 -37.85 27.74
C ASP A 60 -6.62 -38.22 26.73
N ILE A 61 -6.24 -38.42 25.48
CA ILE A 61 -7.18 -38.86 24.45
C ILE A 61 -7.34 -40.38 24.51
N ASN A 62 -8.50 -40.83 24.96
CA ASN A 62 -8.78 -42.27 25.22
C ASN A 62 -7.70 -42.92 26.10
N GLY A 63 -7.22 -42.24 27.12
CA GLY A 63 -6.24 -42.72 28.07
C GLY A 63 -4.80 -42.86 27.51
N LYS A 64 -4.48 -42.15 26.43
CA LYS A 64 -3.15 -42.09 25.84
C LYS A 64 -2.71 -40.62 25.71
N PRO A 65 -1.48 -40.29 26.11
CA PRO A 65 -0.90 -38.97 25.87
C PRO A 65 -0.88 -38.64 24.38
N ALA A 66 -1.06 -37.37 24.05
CA ALA A 66 -1.04 -36.87 22.69
C ALA A 66 -0.39 -35.51 22.62
N ASN A 67 0.27 -35.19 21.50
CA ASN A 67 0.71 -33.85 21.20
C ASN A 67 -0.47 -32.95 20.88
N VAL A 68 -0.44 -31.72 21.34
CA VAL A 68 -1.52 -30.76 21.16
C VAL A 68 -0.97 -29.36 21.05
N LEU A 69 -1.71 -28.48 20.37
CA LEU A 69 -1.54 -27.06 20.48
C LEU A 69 -2.52 -26.54 21.54
N ASN A 70 -2.01 -25.81 22.52
CA ASN A 70 -2.78 -24.93 23.38
C ASN A 70 -2.92 -23.57 22.70
N PHE A 71 -4.16 -23.14 22.41
CA PHE A 71 -4.47 -21.78 22.00
C PHE A 71 -5.14 -21.05 23.18
N PRO A 72 -4.62 -19.85 23.56
CA PRO A 72 -5.02 -19.16 24.78
C PRO A 72 -6.34 -18.39 24.63
N ASP A 73 -6.91 -17.96 25.78
CA ASP A 73 -7.84 -16.84 25.79
C ASP A 73 -7.07 -15.58 25.40
N SER A 74 -7.63 -14.77 24.51
CA SER A 74 -7.10 -13.47 24.16
C SER A 74 -8.23 -12.44 24.12
N ASP A 75 -8.04 -11.36 24.86
CA ASP A 75 -8.91 -10.18 24.87
C ASP A 75 -8.22 -8.97 24.20
N ASP A 76 -7.01 -9.17 23.65
CA ASP A 76 -6.20 -8.15 22.97
C ASP A 76 -5.78 -8.64 21.58
N LEU A 77 -5.91 -7.76 20.57
CA LEU A 77 -5.49 -8.03 19.20
C LEU A 77 -3.96 -8.16 19.03
N SER A 78 -3.19 -7.64 19.97
CA SER A 78 -1.72 -7.76 20.00
C SER A 78 -1.20 -9.08 20.55
N ASP A 79 -2.09 -9.95 21.03
CA ASP A 79 -1.84 -11.29 21.54
C ASP A 79 -2.29 -12.34 20.50
N PHE A 80 -2.52 -13.60 20.92
CA PHE A 80 -3.03 -14.64 20.02
C PHE A 80 -4.38 -14.22 19.42
N ALA A 81 -4.43 -14.12 18.10
CA ALA A 81 -5.61 -13.67 17.37
C ALA A 81 -6.17 -14.70 16.39
N GLY A 82 -5.81 -15.98 16.58
CA GLY A 82 -6.28 -17.10 15.77
C GLY A 82 -5.21 -17.66 14.85
N ILE A 83 -5.64 -18.62 14.04
CA ILE A 83 -4.80 -19.33 13.06
C ILE A 83 -5.43 -19.17 11.69
N GLU A 84 -4.63 -18.82 10.69
CA GLU A 84 -5.05 -18.79 9.30
C GLU A 84 -4.77 -20.13 8.63
N VAL A 85 -5.74 -20.63 7.89
CA VAL A 85 -5.73 -21.92 7.19
C VAL A 85 -5.89 -21.68 5.70
N ALA A 86 -4.84 -21.90 4.92
CA ALA A 86 -4.93 -22.00 3.47
C ALA A 86 -5.34 -23.42 3.11
N HIS A 87 -6.60 -23.61 2.69
CA HIS A 87 -7.20 -24.95 2.57
C HIS A 87 -6.78 -25.75 1.32
N GLY A 88 -6.07 -25.12 0.37
CA GLY A 88 -5.50 -25.81 -0.79
C GLY A 88 -6.49 -26.32 -1.85
N ALA A 89 -7.79 -26.33 -1.56
CA ALA A 89 -8.81 -26.77 -2.50
C ALA A 89 -8.93 -25.83 -3.70
N GLU A 90 -9.39 -26.37 -4.84
CA GLU A 90 -9.69 -25.61 -6.03
C GLU A 90 -10.98 -24.80 -5.83
N LEU A 91 -10.96 -23.52 -6.16
CA LEU A 91 -12.11 -22.64 -6.09
C LEU A 91 -12.95 -22.75 -7.36
N ASP A 92 -14.23 -22.45 -7.26
CA ASP A 92 -15.09 -22.26 -8.42
C ASP A 92 -14.57 -21.12 -9.32
N GLU A 93 -14.47 -21.35 -10.63
CA GLU A 93 -13.84 -20.44 -11.57
C GLU A 93 -14.59 -19.10 -11.73
N ASP A 94 -15.90 -19.10 -11.52
CA ASP A 94 -16.74 -17.90 -11.71
C ASP A 94 -16.81 -17.06 -10.42
N SER A 95 -17.01 -17.73 -9.29
CA SER A 95 -17.23 -17.06 -7.99
C SER A 95 -15.95 -16.83 -7.18
N TRP A 96 -14.87 -17.56 -7.46
CA TRP A 96 -13.64 -17.61 -6.67
C TRP A 96 -13.86 -18.03 -5.21
N LEU A 97 -14.82 -18.89 -4.99
CA LEU A 97 -15.20 -19.41 -3.69
C LEU A 97 -15.29 -20.94 -3.70
N LEU A 98 -15.06 -21.52 -2.54
CA LEU A 98 -15.31 -22.96 -2.30
C LEU A 98 -16.70 -23.15 -1.68
N HIS A 99 -17.51 -24.02 -2.27
CA HIS A 99 -18.91 -24.20 -1.89
C HIS A 99 -19.21 -25.56 -1.26
N GLU A 100 -18.33 -26.55 -1.44
CA GLU A 100 -18.46 -27.91 -0.94
C GLU A 100 -17.20 -28.26 -0.16
N TYR A 101 -17.31 -28.52 1.14
CA TYR A 101 -16.16 -28.91 1.95
C TYR A 101 -16.52 -29.54 3.28
N THR A 102 -15.54 -30.19 3.90
CA THR A 102 -15.64 -30.72 5.24
C THR A 102 -14.44 -30.35 6.08
N ILE A 103 -14.68 -29.79 7.28
CA ILE A 103 -13.66 -29.52 8.29
C ILE A 103 -13.84 -30.50 9.44
N ILE A 104 -12.75 -31.17 9.86
CA ILE A 104 -12.75 -32.12 10.97
C ILE A 104 -11.66 -31.68 11.95
N MET A 105 -11.97 -31.63 13.26
CA MET A 105 -11.04 -31.18 14.30
C MET A 105 -11.18 -32.04 15.55
N ASP A 106 -10.07 -32.43 16.17
CA ASP A 106 -10.05 -33.09 17.49
C ASP A 106 -9.74 -32.00 18.54
N LEU A 107 -10.75 -31.61 19.33
CA LEU A 107 -10.74 -30.45 20.21
C LEU A 107 -11.04 -30.80 21.67
N LEU A 108 -10.44 -30.04 22.61
CA LEU A 108 -10.83 -29.99 24.02
C LEU A 108 -10.93 -28.53 24.45
N TYR A 109 -12.04 -28.18 25.10
CA TYR A 109 -12.16 -26.92 25.85
C TYR A 109 -12.15 -27.17 27.35
N SER A 110 -11.40 -26.36 28.08
CA SER A 110 -11.35 -26.43 29.55
C SER A 110 -12.66 -25.93 30.16
N GLU A 111 -12.84 -26.22 31.46
CA GLU A 111 -13.99 -25.70 32.23
C GLU A 111 -14.02 -24.15 32.25
N GLY A 112 -12.84 -23.50 32.17
CA GLY A 112 -12.74 -22.03 32.10
C GLY A 112 -13.32 -21.41 30.83
N SER A 113 -13.32 -22.15 29.71
CA SER A 113 -13.89 -21.70 28.44
C SER A 113 -15.35 -22.17 28.24
N ALA A 114 -15.82 -23.10 29.05
CA ALA A 114 -17.21 -23.58 28.98
C ALA A 114 -18.21 -22.48 29.35
N GLY A 115 -19.39 -22.50 28.74
CA GLY A 115 -20.41 -21.50 28.96
C GLY A 115 -20.14 -20.15 28.32
N SER A 116 -19.08 -20.03 27.49
CA SER A 116 -18.75 -18.84 26.71
C SER A 116 -18.93 -19.11 25.21
N THR A 117 -19.17 -18.05 24.44
CA THR A 117 -19.15 -18.16 22.98
C THR A 117 -17.71 -18.35 22.50
N ARG A 118 -17.46 -19.39 21.72
CA ARG A 118 -16.14 -19.78 21.18
C ARG A 118 -16.21 -19.87 19.69
N ALA A 119 -15.30 -19.18 18.97
CA ALA A 119 -15.18 -19.31 17.53
C ALA A 119 -14.55 -20.66 17.17
N LEU A 120 -15.05 -21.32 16.14
CA LEU A 120 -14.37 -22.43 15.48
C LEU A 120 -13.83 -21.99 14.13
N VAL A 121 -14.68 -21.43 13.27
CA VAL A 121 -14.33 -21.02 11.91
C VAL A 121 -14.86 -19.62 11.62
N SER A 122 -14.01 -18.79 11.11
CA SER A 122 -14.33 -17.47 10.55
C SER A 122 -13.74 -17.36 9.15
N ASN A 123 -14.43 -16.71 8.24
CA ASN A 123 -13.86 -16.38 6.92
C ASN A 123 -13.27 -14.97 6.87
N GLU A 124 -13.21 -14.28 7.99
CA GLU A 124 -12.67 -12.92 8.12
C GLU A 124 -11.93 -12.79 9.45
N TYR A 125 -10.72 -12.22 9.43
CA TYR A 125 -9.91 -12.02 10.63
C TYR A 125 -10.61 -11.16 11.69
N LEU A 126 -11.14 -10.00 11.30
CA LEU A 126 -11.91 -9.10 12.17
C LEU A 126 -13.43 -9.25 11.99
N GLY A 127 -13.87 -10.38 11.42
CA GLY A 127 -15.27 -10.65 11.18
C GLY A 127 -15.93 -11.49 12.27
N GLN A 128 -17.23 -11.68 12.14
CA GLN A 128 -17.98 -12.60 12.99
C GLN A 128 -17.67 -14.05 12.59
N ALA A 129 -17.43 -14.90 13.56
CA ALA A 129 -17.26 -16.32 13.30
C ALA A 129 -18.53 -16.93 12.64
N LYS A 130 -18.33 -17.76 11.65
CA LYS A 130 -19.43 -18.41 10.90
C LYS A 130 -19.88 -19.69 11.56
N ILE A 131 -18.98 -20.36 12.28
CA ILE A 131 -19.23 -21.58 13.04
C ILE A 131 -18.70 -21.34 14.45
N THR A 132 -19.57 -21.51 15.44
CA THR A 132 -19.25 -21.20 16.84
C THR A 132 -19.75 -22.32 17.75
N ILE A 133 -19.23 -22.35 18.97
CA ILE A 133 -19.85 -23.03 20.11
C ILE A 133 -20.45 -21.92 20.98
N ASN A 134 -21.74 -22.03 21.28
CA ASN A 134 -22.44 -21.00 22.06
C ASN A 134 -22.29 -21.19 23.59
N GLU A 135 -22.88 -20.28 24.37
CA GLU A 135 -22.89 -20.31 25.85
C GLU A 135 -23.57 -21.54 26.45
N SER A 136 -24.30 -22.33 25.68
CA SER A 136 -24.86 -23.65 26.10
C SER A 136 -23.99 -24.82 25.67
N ASP A 137 -22.73 -24.56 25.24
CA ASP A 137 -21.76 -25.53 24.75
C ASP A 137 -22.24 -26.32 23.52
N LYS A 138 -23.09 -25.75 22.68
CA LYS A 138 -23.59 -26.36 21.45
C LYS A 138 -22.93 -25.74 20.22
N ILE A 139 -22.64 -26.58 19.22
CA ILE A 139 -22.06 -26.13 17.94
C ILE A 139 -23.14 -25.68 16.96
N GLY A 140 -22.84 -24.64 16.19
CA GLY A 140 -23.74 -24.17 15.13
C GLY A 140 -23.32 -22.85 14.50
N GLY A 141 -24.16 -22.39 13.56
CA GLY A 141 -24.09 -21.06 12.94
C GLY A 141 -25.33 -20.24 13.27
N ALA A 142 -26.46 -20.55 12.64
CA ALA A 142 -27.74 -19.89 12.93
C ALA A 142 -28.56 -20.67 13.97
N SER A 143 -28.43 -22.00 14.02
CA SER A 143 -29.00 -22.85 15.05
C SER A 143 -27.90 -23.71 15.71
N PHE A 144 -28.12 -24.16 16.94
CA PHE A 144 -27.09 -24.80 17.76
C PHE A 144 -27.47 -26.20 18.19
N HIS A 145 -26.56 -27.14 18.02
CA HIS A 145 -26.83 -28.58 18.12
C HIS A 145 -25.80 -29.31 18.99
N GLY A 146 -26.15 -30.49 19.46
CA GLY A 146 -25.27 -31.36 20.24
C GLY A 146 -24.78 -30.69 21.53
N LYS A 147 -23.65 -31.19 22.05
CA LYS A 147 -22.96 -30.59 23.20
C LYS A 147 -21.47 -30.93 23.18
N ILE A 148 -20.63 -29.94 23.32
CA ILE A 148 -19.18 -30.06 23.54
C ILE A 148 -18.93 -30.00 25.03
N SER A 149 -18.60 -31.10 25.67
CA SER A 149 -18.40 -31.21 27.11
C SER A 149 -17.02 -30.67 27.50
N ALA A 150 -16.96 -29.86 28.58
CA ALA A 150 -15.69 -29.39 29.11
C ALA A 150 -14.76 -30.55 29.52
N ASN A 151 -13.46 -30.34 29.43
CA ASN A 151 -12.39 -31.29 29.78
C ASN A 151 -12.53 -32.68 29.08
N THR A 152 -13.23 -32.71 27.96
CA THR A 152 -13.46 -33.92 27.17
C THR A 152 -13.02 -33.68 25.73
N TRP A 153 -12.22 -34.58 25.19
CA TRP A 153 -11.86 -34.59 23.78
C TRP A 153 -13.05 -34.97 22.91
N HIS A 154 -13.32 -34.15 21.92
CA HIS A 154 -14.35 -34.43 20.91
C HIS A 154 -13.77 -34.31 19.52
N ARG A 155 -14.10 -35.25 18.63
CA ARG A 155 -13.97 -35.06 17.19
C ARG A 155 -15.18 -34.33 16.66
N VAL A 156 -14.97 -33.10 16.24
CA VAL A 156 -16.00 -32.23 15.66
C VAL A 156 -15.86 -32.21 14.15
N ALA A 157 -16.94 -32.46 13.42
CA ALA A 157 -16.94 -32.33 11.97
C ALA A 157 -18.06 -31.39 11.52
N VAL A 158 -17.75 -30.53 10.54
CA VAL A 158 -18.68 -29.60 9.89
C VAL A 158 -18.64 -29.85 8.40
N VAL A 159 -19.79 -30.21 7.83
CA VAL A 159 -19.96 -30.50 6.40
C VAL A 159 -20.81 -29.41 5.78
N VAL A 160 -20.23 -28.66 4.84
CA VAL A 160 -20.93 -27.62 4.07
C VAL A 160 -21.19 -28.11 2.67
N SER A 161 -22.46 -28.06 2.26
CA SER A 161 -22.90 -28.49 0.92
C SER A 161 -23.91 -27.50 0.35
N HIS A 162 -23.47 -26.69 -0.61
CA HIS A 162 -24.38 -25.80 -1.32
C HIS A 162 -25.25 -26.53 -2.35
N SER A 163 -24.80 -27.68 -2.86
CA SER A 163 -25.61 -28.53 -3.71
C SER A 163 -26.83 -29.07 -2.96
N ASN A 164 -26.66 -29.44 -1.69
CA ASN A 164 -27.73 -29.87 -0.79
C ASN A 164 -28.39 -28.72 -0.03
N LYS A 165 -27.79 -27.51 -0.07
CA LYS A 165 -28.22 -26.31 0.66
C LYS A 165 -28.21 -26.48 2.17
N THR A 166 -27.24 -27.26 2.69
CA THR A 166 -27.16 -27.60 4.11
C THR A 166 -25.76 -27.37 4.68
N ILE A 167 -25.70 -27.10 5.98
CA ILE A 167 -24.54 -27.31 6.83
C ILE A 167 -24.92 -28.34 7.89
N THR A 168 -24.09 -29.36 8.04
CA THR A 168 -24.33 -30.47 8.94
C THR A 168 -23.22 -30.57 9.98
N TYR A 169 -23.61 -30.80 11.23
CA TYR A 169 -22.70 -30.85 12.38
C TYR A 169 -22.65 -32.28 12.97
N TYR A 170 -21.43 -32.72 13.29
CA TYR A 170 -21.18 -34.02 13.91
C TYR A 170 -20.27 -33.83 15.12
N ILE A 171 -20.52 -34.69 16.14
CA ILE A 171 -19.68 -34.84 17.33
C ILE A 171 -19.43 -36.31 17.52
N ASP A 172 -18.14 -36.71 17.60
CA ASP A 172 -17.70 -38.08 17.81
C ASP A 172 -18.32 -39.08 16.80
N GLY A 173 -18.38 -38.67 15.52
CA GLY A 173 -18.94 -39.46 14.42
C GLY A 173 -20.47 -39.41 14.34
N ALA A 174 -21.17 -38.91 15.34
CA ALA A 174 -22.62 -38.82 15.34
C ALA A 174 -23.14 -37.52 14.78
N LYS A 175 -24.09 -37.55 13.84
CA LYS A 175 -24.79 -36.35 13.37
C LYS A 175 -25.61 -35.76 14.51
N VAL A 176 -25.30 -34.52 14.90
CA VAL A 176 -25.99 -33.85 16.00
C VAL A 176 -26.98 -32.80 15.52
N GLY A 177 -26.85 -32.31 14.30
CA GLY A 177 -27.80 -31.38 13.73
C GLY A 177 -27.47 -30.96 12.28
N GLU A 178 -28.43 -30.26 11.71
CA GLU A 178 -28.34 -29.71 10.35
C GLU A 178 -29.13 -28.41 10.27
N GLU A 179 -28.66 -27.48 9.48
CA GLU A 179 -29.36 -26.24 9.19
C GLU A 179 -29.32 -25.92 7.69
N SER A 180 -30.34 -25.22 7.20
CA SER A 180 -30.38 -24.76 5.82
C SER A 180 -29.54 -23.51 5.65
N ILE A 181 -28.66 -23.48 4.63
CA ILE A 181 -27.83 -22.32 4.28
C ILE A 181 -28.33 -21.58 3.05
N GLY A 182 -29.44 -21.99 2.46
CA GLY A 182 -29.97 -21.43 1.21
C GLY A 182 -29.15 -21.86 -0.02
N GLY A 183 -29.42 -21.22 -1.14
CA GLY A 183 -28.64 -21.42 -2.37
C GLY A 183 -27.62 -20.32 -2.57
N LEU A 184 -26.84 -20.44 -3.65
CA LEU A 184 -25.94 -19.39 -4.10
C LEU A 184 -26.75 -18.21 -4.66
N VAL A 185 -26.35 -16.99 -4.36
CA VAL A 185 -26.87 -15.75 -4.92
C VAL A 185 -25.68 -15.01 -5.55
N ASP A 186 -25.71 -14.78 -6.84
CA ASP A 186 -24.61 -14.17 -7.61
C ASP A 186 -23.25 -14.90 -7.38
N GLY A 187 -23.30 -16.24 -7.33
CA GLY A 187 -22.11 -17.08 -7.07
C GLY A 187 -21.63 -17.08 -5.63
N GLN A 188 -22.26 -16.34 -4.72
CA GLN A 188 -21.90 -16.32 -3.29
C GLN A 188 -22.88 -17.12 -2.44
N GLY A 189 -22.38 -17.81 -1.45
CA GLY A 189 -23.19 -18.60 -0.52
C GLY A 189 -22.81 -18.34 0.93
N LYS A 190 -23.78 -18.54 1.81
CA LYS A 190 -23.52 -18.55 3.24
C LYS A 190 -22.54 -19.70 3.56
N HIS A 191 -21.44 -19.42 4.25
CA HIS A 191 -20.33 -20.35 4.54
C HIS A 191 -19.46 -20.74 3.34
N SER A 192 -19.58 -20.13 2.16
CA SER A 192 -18.55 -20.27 1.12
C SER A 192 -17.21 -19.69 1.62
N LEU A 193 -16.10 -20.33 1.24
CA LEU A 193 -14.75 -19.94 1.65
C LEU A 193 -13.98 -19.35 0.48
N GLU A 194 -13.15 -18.34 0.77
CA GLU A 194 -12.06 -17.89 -0.11
C GLU A 194 -10.89 -18.89 -0.06
N ASP A 195 -9.71 -18.55 -0.57
CA ASP A 195 -8.52 -19.42 -0.53
C ASP A 195 -8.10 -19.83 0.89
N PHE A 196 -8.54 -19.09 1.90
CA PHE A 196 -8.22 -19.32 3.30
C PHE A 196 -9.36 -18.91 4.22
N PHE A 197 -9.28 -19.38 5.47
CA PHE A 197 -10.18 -19.04 6.56
C PHE A 197 -9.41 -19.00 7.89
N TYR A 198 -10.08 -18.56 8.97
CA TYR A 198 -9.46 -18.44 10.28
C TYR A 198 -10.09 -19.37 11.29
N LEU A 199 -9.26 -19.89 12.22
CA LEU A 199 -9.68 -20.69 13.35
C LEU A 199 -9.61 -19.89 14.65
N PHE A 200 -10.51 -20.18 15.56
CA PHE A 200 -10.53 -19.76 16.95
C PHE A 200 -10.57 -18.23 17.19
N THR A 201 -11.06 -17.46 16.22
CA THR A 201 -11.14 -16.01 16.35
C THR A 201 -12.52 -15.44 16.03
N ILE A 202 -12.97 -14.47 16.85
CA ILE A 202 -14.11 -13.56 16.61
C ILE A 202 -13.59 -12.13 16.77
N ASN A 203 -13.61 -11.31 15.72
CA ASN A 203 -13.08 -9.96 15.76
C ASN A 203 -11.61 -9.89 16.28
N GLY A 204 -10.81 -10.91 16.00
CA GLY A 204 -9.45 -11.02 16.51
C GLY A 204 -9.32 -11.46 17.96
N LEU A 205 -10.43 -11.79 18.64
CA LEU A 205 -10.45 -12.28 20.03
C LEU A 205 -10.64 -13.80 20.06
N SER A 206 -10.06 -14.48 21.02
CA SER A 206 -10.07 -15.93 21.17
C SER A 206 -10.57 -16.38 22.55
N LYS A 207 -11.10 -17.60 22.62
CA LYS A 207 -11.34 -18.34 23.86
C LYS A 207 -10.54 -19.63 23.85
N GLY A 208 -9.74 -19.82 24.89
CA GLY A 208 -8.72 -20.85 24.98
C GLY A 208 -9.24 -22.27 24.92
N GLY A 209 -8.42 -23.14 24.36
CA GLY A 209 -8.67 -24.57 24.20
C GLY A 209 -7.44 -25.31 23.69
N TYR A 210 -7.66 -26.56 23.31
CA TYR A 210 -6.61 -27.44 22.79
C TYR A 210 -7.07 -28.10 21.50
N ILE A 211 -6.15 -28.26 20.55
CA ILE A 211 -6.36 -29.01 19.33
C ILE A 211 -5.25 -30.04 19.14
N ASN A 212 -5.63 -31.31 18.84
CA ASN A 212 -4.69 -32.39 18.55
C ASN A 212 -4.45 -32.56 17.05
N SER A 213 -5.50 -32.52 16.24
CA SER A 213 -5.39 -32.65 14.79
C SER A 213 -6.54 -31.94 14.08
N MET A 214 -6.29 -31.57 12.83
CA MET A 214 -7.30 -31.01 11.93
C MET A 214 -7.16 -31.59 10.53
N GLN A 215 -8.28 -31.73 9.83
CA GLN A 215 -8.33 -32.17 8.44
C GLN A 215 -9.32 -31.32 7.64
N PHE A 216 -8.94 -30.96 6.43
CA PHE A 216 -9.78 -30.30 5.46
C PHE A 216 -9.97 -31.15 4.21
N ASN A 217 -11.22 -31.35 3.81
CA ASN A 217 -11.59 -32.10 2.60
C ASN A 217 -12.34 -31.18 1.64
N ASN A 218 -12.00 -31.23 0.37
CA ASN A 218 -12.58 -30.41 -0.69
C ASN A 218 -13.99 -30.83 -1.16
N LEU A 219 -14.63 -31.72 -0.44
CA LEU A 219 -15.99 -32.17 -0.70
C LEU A 219 -16.82 -32.26 0.59
N ALA A 220 -18.13 -32.19 0.44
CA ALA A 220 -19.08 -32.57 1.48
C ALA A 220 -19.05 -34.08 1.71
N LEU A 221 -18.39 -34.54 2.77
CA LEU A 221 -18.29 -35.95 3.10
C LEU A 221 -19.64 -36.54 3.51
N PRO A 222 -19.97 -37.76 3.06
CA PRO A 222 -21.21 -38.42 3.46
C PRO A 222 -21.19 -38.83 4.94
N ASP A 223 -22.39 -38.94 5.55
CA ASP A 223 -22.61 -39.30 6.95
C ASP A 223 -21.85 -40.57 7.36
N SER A 224 -21.77 -41.59 6.48
CA SER A 224 -21.08 -42.83 6.74
C SER A 224 -19.57 -42.64 6.95
N VAL A 225 -18.93 -41.78 6.17
CA VAL A 225 -17.49 -41.53 6.30
C VAL A 225 -17.20 -40.81 7.63
N ILE A 226 -17.99 -39.83 8.01
CA ILE A 226 -17.84 -39.14 9.30
C ILE A 226 -18.12 -40.11 10.46
N SER A 227 -19.14 -40.94 10.33
CA SER A 227 -19.47 -41.96 11.35
C SER A 227 -18.34 -42.96 11.57
N ASP A 228 -17.69 -43.41 10.49
CA ASP A 228 -16.58 -44.37 10.54
C ASP A 228 -15.33 -43.82 11.20
N LEU A 229 -15.13 -42.49 11.14
CA LEU A 229 -14.03 -41.78 11.83
C LEU A 229 -14.19 -41.79 13.35
N GLY A 230 -15.42 -41.88 13.86
CA GLY A 230 -15.72 -41.94 15.30
C GLY A 230 -15.26 -40.69 16.07
N GLY A 231 -14.88 -40.87 17.33
CA GLY A 231 -14.39 -39.82 18.22
C GLY A 231 -12.88 -39.56 18.12
N ALA A 232 -12.40 -38.54 18.86
CA ALA A 232 -10.99 -38.18 18.91
C ALA A 232 -10.08 -39.34 19.34
N THR A 233 -8.88 -39.40 18.77
CA THR A 233 -7.85 -40.40 19.11
C THR A 233 -6.48 -39.71 19.33
N ALA A 234 -5.62 -40.32 20.15
CA ALA A 234 -4.28 -39.76 20.39
C ALA A 234 -3.37 -39.74 19.12
N ALA A 235 -3.73 -40.53 18.11
CA ALA A 235 -3.08 -40.55 16.80
C ALA A 235 -3.66 -39.51 15.84
N GLY A 236 -4.61 -38.69 16.28
CA GLY A 236 -5.29 -37.68 15.47
C GLY A 236 -6.33 -38.29 14.50
N ILE A 237 -6.69 -37.47 13.51
CA ILE A 237 -7.62 -37.85 12.43
C ILE A 237 -6.87 -38.67 11.39
N PRO A 238 -7.36 -39.88 11.02
CA PRO A 238 -6.70 -40.67 9.99
C PRO A 238 -6.64 -39.94 8.64
N ALA A 239 -5.45 -39.91 8.04
CA ALA A 239 -5.25 -39.31 6.71
C ALA A 239 -4.56 -40.34 5.79
N ALA A 240 -5.07 -40.47 4.58
CA ALA A 240 -4.41 -41.22 3.52
C ALA A 240 -3.67 -40.27 2.59
N GLU A 241 -2.54 -40.74 2.06
CA GLU A 241 -1.80 -39.95 1.06
C GLU A 241 -2.72 -39.65 -0.15
N PRO A 242 -2.81 -38.37 -0.59
CA PRO A 242 -3.62 -38.03 -1.76
C PRO A 242 -3.23 -38.81 -3.00
N GLN A 243 -4.21 -39.16 -3.82
CA GLN A 243 -3.94 -39.83 -5.10
C GLN A 243 -3.19 -38.91 -6.06
N LYS A 244 -3.61 -37.65 -6.16
CA LYS A 244 -3.06 -36.64 -7.06
C LYS A 244 -2.00 -35.82 -6.37
N PRO A 245 -1.07 -35.20 -7.15
CA PRO A 245 -0.27 -34.11 -6.66
C PRO A 245 -1.13 -32.98 -6.10
N TYR A 246 -0.66 -32.33 -5.06
CA TYR A 246 -1.34 -31.24 -4.37
C TYR A 246 -0.42 -30.04 -4.11
N VAL A 247 -1.01 -28.87 -3.97
CA VAL A 247 -0.26 -27.61 -3.74
C VAL A 247 0.12 -27.49 -2.27
N VAL A 248 1.39 -27.23 -1.99
CA VAL A 248 1.92 -26.97 -0.63
C VAL A 248 2.23 -25.52 -0.39
N SER A 249 2.40 -24.71 -1.43
CA SER A 249 2.48 -23.25 -1.30
C SER A 249 2.20 -22.53 -2.60
N VAL A 250 1.71 -21.31 -2.50
CA VAL A 250 1.61 -20.33 -3.58
C VAL A 250 2.24 -19.02 -3.12
N HIS A 251 2.90 -18.32 -4.03
CA HIS A 251 3.45 -17.00 -3.78
C HIS A 251 3.11 -16.08 -4.96
N PRO A 252 2.74 -14.81 -4.74
CA PRO A 252 2.42 -14.25 -3.44
C PRO A 252 1.17 -14.89 -2.81
N LYS A 253 1.05 -14.73 -1.50
CA LYS A 253 -0.11 -15.21 -0.74
C LYS A 253 -1.41 -14.59 -1.29
N PRO A 254 -2.52 -15.33 -1.35
CA PRO A 254 -3.81 -14.79 -1.76
C PRO A 254 -4.23 -13.58 -0.93
N THR A 255 -4.76 -12.56 -1.58
CA THR A 255 -5.33 -11.38 -0.91
C THR A 255 -6.84 -11.55 -0.74
N PRO A 256 -7.41 -11.32 0.46
CA PRO A 256 -8.85 -11.40 0.69
C PRO A 256 -9.62 -10.49 -0.27
N TYR A 257 -10.67 -11.01 -0.89
CA TYR A 257 -11.48 -10.26 -1.86
C TYR A 257 -12.75 -9.69 -1.26
N LEU A 258 -13.43 -10.45 -0.42
CA LEU A 258 -14.72 -10.05 0.15
C LEU A 258 -14.58 -8.87 1.13
N ARG A 259 -13.43 -8.76 1.79
CA ARG A 259 -13.04 -7.59 2.61
C ARG A 259 -11.60 -7.22 2.31
N PRO A 260 -11.37 -6.33 1.33
CA PRO A 260 -10.02 -5.93 0.99
C PRO A 260 -9.33 -5.27 2.17
N VAL A 261 -8.18 -5.83 2.55
CA VAL A 261 -7.21 -5.23 3.47
C VAL A 261 -6.15 -4.48 2.65
N PRO A 262 -5.42 -3.52 3.21
CA PRO A 262 -4.25 -2.95 2.55
C PRO A 262 -3.32 -4.08 2.08
N SER A 263 -2.88 -4.03 0.84
CA SER A 263 -1.96 -5.01 0.30
C SER A 263 -0.53 -4.61 0.62
N GLU A 264 0.28 -5.58 1.01
CA GLU A 264 1.72 -5.45 1.22
C GLU A 264 2.52 -6.10 0.07
N ILE A 265 1.83 -6.63 -0.95
CA ILE A 265 2.48 -7.30 -2.08
C ILE A 265 3.12 -6.26 -2.98
N GLN A 266 4.45 -6.34 -3.05
CA GLN A 266 5.29 -5.40 -3.79
C GLN A 266 5.24 -5.68 -5.31
N PRO A 267 5.55 -4.68 -6.15
CA PRO A 267 5.50 -4.82 -7.61
C PRO A 267 6.56 -5.77 -8.19
N ASP A 268 7.64 -6.03 -7.48
CA ASP A 268 8.73 -6.94 -7.85
C ASP A 268 8.58 -8.35 -7.23
N THR A 269 7.42 -8.64 -6.65
CA THR A 269 7.13 -9.94 -6.03
C THR A 269 7.21 -11.09 -7.05
N GLU A 270 7.97 -12.14 -6.70
CA GLU A 270 8.02 -13.38 -7.47
C GLU A 270 6.66 -14.09 -7.44
N ILE A 271 6.22 -14.64 -8.56
CA ILE A 271 5.02 -15.48 -8.63
C ILE A 271 5.46 -16.93 -8.77
N SER A 272 5.06 -17.77 -7.81
CA SER A 272 5.43 -19.19 -7.82
C SER A 272 4.38 -20.09 -7.19
N VAL A 273 4.49 -21.38 -7.50
CA VAL A 273 3.67 -22.47 -6.91
C VAL A 273 4.55 -23.67 -6.62
N VAL A 274 4.35 -24.30 -5.48
CA VAL A 274 5.04 -25.54 -5.11
C VAL A 274 4.01 -26.66 -5.03
N TRP A 275 4.27 -27.71 -5.81
CA TRP A 275 3.48 -28.95 -5.82
C TRP A 275 4.23 -30.07 -5.07
N GLN A 276 3.50 -30.87 -4.32
CA GLN A 276 3.95 -32.12 -3.72
C GLN A 276 3.31 -33.29 -4.45
N ASP A 277 4.10 -34.28 -4.83
CA ASP A 277 3.57 -35.55 -5.37
C ASP A 277 2.70 -36.26 -4.35
N GLY A 278 1.57 -36.76 -4.82
CA GLY A 278 0.77 -37.76 -4.13
C GLY A 278 1.22 -39.21 -4.46
N GLN A 279 0.28 -40.16 -4.57
CA GLN A 279 0.58 -41.47 -5.11
C GLN A 279 0.92 -41.39 -6.59
N ASN A 280 0.27 -40.47 -7.34
CA ASN A 280 0.68 -40.09 -8.67
C ASN A 280 1.68 -38.93 -8.57
N THR A 281 2.60 -38.84 -9.54
CA THR A 281 3.60 -37.76 -9.61
C THR A 281 3.14 -36.64 -10.56
N LEU A 282 3.53 -35.42 -10.31
CA LEU A 282 3.34 -34.32 -11.24
C LEU A 282 4.12 -34.59 -12.53
N THR A 283 3.59 -34.15 -13.68
CA THR A 283 4.33 -34.09 -14.95
C THR A 283 4.88 -32.67 -15.13
N PRO A 284 6.14 -32.37 -14.74
CA PRO A 284 6.65 -31.00 -14.68
C PRO A 284 6.53 -30.21 -15.99
N SER A 285 6.76 -30.88 -17.12
CA SER A 285 6.66 -30.24 -18.46
C SER A 285 5.24 -29.87 -18.89
N SER A 286 4.22 -30.32 -18.16
CA SER A 286 2.83 -29.99 -18.44
C SER A 286 2.35 -28.71 -17.73
N VAL A 287 3.14 -28.21 -16.76
CA VAL A 287 2.73 -27.05 -15.96
C VAL A 287 2.72 -25.79 -16.80
N LYS A 288 1.63 -25.04 -16.69
CA LYS A 288 1.44 -23.75 -17.34
C LYS A 288 0.88 -22.76 -16.34
N ILE A 289 1.43 -21.57 -16.28
CA ILE A 289 0.92 -20.46 -15.48
C ILE A 289 0.28 -19.41 -16.40
N TYR A 290 -0.88 -18.94 -16.01
CA TYR A 290 -1.59 -17.85 -16.65
C TYR A 290 -1.75 -16.72 -15.62
N LEU A 291 -1.37 -15.49 -16.04
CA LEU A 291 -1.57 -14.27 -15.27
C LEU A 291 -2.60 -13.41 -16.00
N ASN A 292 -3.74 -13.14 -15.37
CA ASN A 292 -4.87 -12.46 -16.01
C ASN A 292 -5.21 -13.08 -17.39
N GLU A 293 -5.34 -14.41 -17.44
CA GLU A 293 -5.65 -15.22 -18.63
C GLU A 293 -4.52 -15.29 -19.70
N GLN A 294 -3.42 -14.58 -19.53
CA GLN A 294 -2.27 -14.63 -20.42
C GLN A 294 -1.25 -15.63 -19.94
N MET A 295 -0.84 -16.56 -20.81
CA MET A 295 0.21 -17.53 -20.50
C MET A 295 1.55 -16.82 -20.39
N VAL A 296 2.26 -17.07 -19.27
CA VAL A 296 3.57 -16.49 -18.99
C VAL A 296 4.69 -17.53 -19.10
N ASN A 297 5.94 -17.06 -19.26
CA ASN A 297 7.11 -17.92 -19.27
C ASN A 297 7.42 -18.39 -17.85
N THR A 298 7.83 -19.65 -17.70
CA THR A 298 8.08 -20.26 -16.39
C THR A 298 9.37 -21.05 -16.36
N GLU A 299 9.99 -21.07 -15.19
CA GLU A 299 11.05 -22.01 -14.84
C GLU A 299 10.47 -23.09 -13.91
N THR A 300 10.87 -24.33 -14.13
CA THR A 300 10.42 -25.46 -13.32
C THR A 300 11.62 -26.19 -12.75
N THR A 301 11.65 -26.36 -11.44
CA THR A 301 12.66 -27.13 -10.70
C THR A 301 12.00 -28.21 -9.87
N SER A 302 12.61 -29.40 -9.79
CA SER A 302 12.09 -30.51 -8.98
C SER A 302 13.17 -30.99 -8.03
N ASP A 303 12.80 -31.18 -6.77
CA ASP A 303 13.63 -31.72 -5.70
C ASP A 303 12.86 -32.83 -4.95
N GLY A 304 13.27 -34.05 -5.17
CA GLY A 304 12.58 -35.24 -4.62
C GLY A 304 11.16 -35.35 -5.13
N ARG A 305 10.18 -35.17 -4.23
CA ARG A 305 8.75 -35.23 -4.52
C ARG A 305 8.09 -33.86 -4.67
N GLN A 306 8.89 -32.79 -4.62
CA GLN A 306 8.38 -31.43 -4.78
C GLN A 306 8.78 -30.87 -6.14
N THR A 307 7.88 -30.11 -6.73
CA THR A 307 8.10 -29.37 -7.97
C THR A 307 7.71 -27.91 -7.76
N THR A 308 8.70 -27.02 -7.90
CA THR A 308 8.51 -25.55 -7.86
C THR A 308 8.44 -25.02 -9.26
N VAL A 309 7.45 -24.19 -9.53
CA VAL A 309 7.29 -23.49 -10.80
C VAL A 309 7.21 -22.00 -10.53
N LYS A 310 8.11 -21.22 -11.17
CA LYS A 310 8.24 -19.78 -11.02
C LYS A 310 7.97 -19.07 -12.35
N VAL A 311 7.39 -17.90 -12.29
CA VAL A 311 7.26 -17.00 -13.44
C VAL A 311 8.62 -16.35 -13.71
N LEU A 312 9.05 -16.36 -14.97
CA LEU A 312 10.33 -15.77 -15.41
C LEU A 312 10.20 -14.33 -15.91
N ASP A 313 8.98 -13.87 -16.19
CA ASP A 313 8.76 -12.52 -16.70
C ASP A 313 9.08 -11.51 -15.60
N ASN A 314 10.08 -10.66 -15.84
CA ASN A 314 10.63 -9.72 -14.87
C ASN A 314 10.00 -8.32 -14.97
N ASP A 315 8.82 -8.19 -15.59
CA ASP A 315 8.12 -6.92 -15.58
C ASP A 315 7.48 -6.65 -14.23
N LEU A 316 7.56 -5.39 -13.79
CA LEU A 316 6.94 -4.98 -12.54
C LEU A 316 5.42 -5.13 -12.64
N LEU A 317 4.82 -5.65 -11.58
CA LEU A 317 3.38 -5.72 -11.43
C LEU A 317 2.82 -4.30 -11.27
N LEU A 318 1.66 -4.03 -11.85
CA LEU A 318 1.05 -2.70 -11.83
C LEU A 318 0.47 -2.39 -10.45
N ALA A 319 0.69 -1.17 -9.98
CA ALA A 319 0.17 -0.64 -8.71
C ALA A 319 -1.36 -0.81 -8.60
N SER A 320 -1.83 -1.06 -7.38
CA SER A 320 -3.26 -1.18 -7.05
C SER A 320 -4.05 -2.17 -7.88
N THR A 321 -3.36 -3.05 -8.63
CA THR A 321 -3.96 -3.98 -9.59
C THR A 321 -4.21 -5.34 -8.96
N ASN A 322 -5.39 -5.93 -9.26
CA ASN A 322 -5.69 -7.31 -8.93
C ASN A 322 -5.16 -8.25 -10.00
N TYR A 323 -4.43 -9.26 -9.60
CA TYR A 323 -3.93 -10.31 -10.46
C TYR A 323 -4.61 -11.63 -10.15
N ASN A 324 -5.09 -12.30 -11.22
CA ASN A 324 -5.62 -13.64 -11.17
C ASN A 324 -4.56 -14.60 -11.72
N VAL A 325 -4.10 -15.52 -10.89
CA VAL A 325 -3.16 -16.57 -11.29
C VAL A 325 -3.92 -17.87 -11.46
N LYS A 326 -3.77 -18.53 -12.59
CA LYS A 326 -4.26 -19.88 -12.85
C LYS A 326 -3.10 -20.76 -13.27
N VAL A 327 -2.93 -21.88 -12.59
CA VAL A 327 -1.94 -22.89 -12.92
C VAL A 327 -2.67 -24.15 -13.38
N THR A 328 -2.25 -24.73 -14.50
CA THR A 328 -2.75 -26.02 -14.97
C THR A 328 -1.60 -26.99 -15.15
N ALA A 329 -1.85 -28.26 -14.87
CA ALA A 329 -0.86 -29.33 -15.02
C ALA A 329 -1.55 -30.67 -15.31
N THR A 330 -0.77 -31.74 -15.46
CA THR A 330 -1.26 -33.13 -15.47
C THR A 330 -0.41 -33.99 -14.56
N ASP A 331 -0.99 -35.01 -13.99
CA ASP A 331 -0.25 -36.03 -13.24
C ASP A 331 0.23 -37.19 -14.15
N SER A 332 0.95 -38.16 -13.57
CA SER A 332 1.47 -39.34 -14.25
C SER A 332 0.38 -40.28 -14.78
N SER A 333 -0.85 -40.14 -14.34
CA SER A 333 -2.01 -40.87 -14.88
C SER A 333 -2.66 -40.15 -16.08
N GLY A 334 -2.26 -38.90 -16.33
CA GLY A 334 -2.86 -38.02 -17.33
C GLY A 334 -4.08 -37.26 -16.82
N ALA A 335 -4.37 -37.32 -15.52
CA ALA A 335 -5.43 -36.51 -14.93
C ALA A 335 -5.04 -35.02 -14.86
N GLY A 336 -5.99 -34.15 -15.19
CA GLY A 336 -5.81 -32.72 -15.09
C GLY A 336 -5.75 -32.25 -13.65
N LEU A 337 -4.88 -31.25 -13.42
CA LEU A 337 -4.70 -30.54 -12.16
C LEU A 337 -4.87 -29.05 -12.43
N SER A 338 -5.44 -28.33 -11.49
CA SER A 338 -5.59 -26.87 -11.55
C SER A 338 -5.43 -26.29 -10.16
N LYS A 339 -4.86 -25.08 -10.09
CA LYS A 339 -4.89 -24.23 -8.90
C LYS A 339 -5.01 -22.79 -9.38
N GLN A 340 -5.87 -22.05 -8.71
CA GLN A 340 -6.01 -20.62 -8.97
C GLN A 340 -6.00 -19.86 -7.64
N TRP A 341 -5.45 -18.66 -7.67
CA TRP A 341 -5.50 -17.70 -6.58
C TRP A 341 -5.42 -16.29 -7.14
N ARG A 342 -5.76 -15.33 -6.32
CA ARG A 342 -5.66 -13.91 -6.68
C ARG A 342 -4.98 -13.12 -5.60
N PHE A 343 -4.31 -12.05 -6.03
CA PHE A 343 -3.69 -11.11 -5.13
C PHE A 343 -3.81 -9.69 -5.68
N LYS A 344 -3.67 -8.72 -4.80
CA LYS A 344 -3.65 -7.30 -5.15
C LYS A 344 -2.27 -6.74 -4.85
N VAL A 345 -1.69 -6.02 -5.80
CA VAL A 345 -0.43 -5.29 -5.60
C VAL A 345 -0.71 -4.00 -4.82
N THR A 346 0.18 -3.67 -3.89
CA THR A 346 0.11 -2.42 -3.11
C THR A 346 0.06 -1.20 -4.02
N ASP A 347 -0.43 -0.08 -3.49
CA ASP A 347 -0.31 1.19 -4.19
C ASP A 347 1.14 1.69 -4.06
N TYR A 348 1.76 2.05 -5.18
CA TYR A 348 3.12 2.57 -5.22
C TYR A 348 3.28 3.56 -6.35
N ARG A 349 4.32 4.37 -6.27
CA ARG A 349 4.69 5.28 -7.33
C ARG A 349 5.65 4.61 -8.31
N LEU A 350 5.33 4.66 -9.61
CA LEU A 350 6.20 4.21 -10.67
C LEU A 350 7.04 5.39 -11.21
N VAL A 351 8.36 5.20 -11.27
CA VAL A 351 9.31 6.01 -12.02
C VAL A 351 9.52 5.35 -13.37
N GLU A 352 9.04 6.01 -14.42
CA GLU A 352 8.96 5.43 -15.75
C GLU A 352 10.31 5.43 -16.48
N ALA A 353 10.52 4.50 -17.41
CA ALA A 353 11.70 4.46 -18.26
C ALA A 353 11.89 5.75 -19.10
N SER A 354 10.80 6.49 -19.36
CA SER A 354 10.81 7.78 -20.02
C SER A 354 11.49 8.89 -19.21
N ASP A 355 11.62 8.70 -17.89
CA ASP A 355 12.26 9.63 -16.97
C ASP A 355 13.80 9.50 -16.93
N ILE A 356 14.36 8.49 -17.60
CA ILE A 356 15.81 8.31 -17.68
C ILE A 356 16.45 9.50 -18.39
N ALA A 357 17.53 10.01 -17.81
CA ALA A 357 18.32 11.07 -18.42
C ALA A 357 18.91 10.65 -19.76
N THR A 358 18.60 11.39 -20.81
CA THR A 358 19.17 11.14 -22.13
C THR A 358 20.49 11.89 -22.28
N LYS A 359 21.60 11.14 -22.40
CA LYS A 359 22.95 11.66 -22.67
C LYS A 359 23.44 12.72 -21.65
N PRO A 360 23.58 12.39 -20.38
CA PRO A 360 24.01 13.36 -19.37
C PRO A 360 25.45 13.91 -19.58
N GLY A 361 26.22 13.38 -20.51
CA GLY A 361 27.60 13.82 -20.80
C GLY A 361 28.60 13.34 -19.75
N ASN A 362 29.67 14.09 -19.53
CA ASN A 362 30.63 13.81 -18.46
C ASN A 362 29.96 14.11 -17.11
N LEU A 363 30.01 13.15 -16.23
CA LEU A 363 29.44 13.22 -14.89
C LEU A 363 30.53 13.39 -13.84
N ASN A 364 30.26 14.18 -12.81
CA ASN A 364 30.98 14.20 -11.55
C ASN A 364 30.18 13.43 -10.52
N GLU A 365 30.80 12.80 -9.54
CA GLU A 365 30.15 12.13 -8.44
C GLU A 365 29.56 13.14 -7.45
N GLY A 366 28.43 12.80 -6.82
CA GLY A 366 27.75 13.57 -5.78
C GLY A 366 26.58 14.45 -6.28
N PHE A 367 26.38 15.54 -5.59
CA PHE A 367 25.24 16.45 -5.70
C PHE A 367 25.70 17.88 -5.99
N ILE A 368 24.80 18.69 -6.50
CA ILE A 368 24.94 20.17 -6.44
C ILE A 368 23.81 20.73 -5.59
N ALA A 369 24.14 21.69 -4.72
CA ALA A 369 23.18 22.33 -3.85
C ALA A 369 23.38 23.86 -3.77
N ARG A 370 22.29 24.58 -3.56
CA ARG A 370 22.30 26.03 -3.31
C ARG A 370 21.17 26.43 -2.39
N SER A 371 21.32 27.51 -1.67
CA SER A 371 20.24 28.10 -0.88
C SER A 371 19.80 29.47 -1.38
N ALA A 372 18.59 29.83 -0.98
CA ALA A 372 18.10 31.19 -1.05
C ALA A 372 17.57 31.56 0.34
N GLN A 373 18.01 32.73 0.87
CA GLN A 373 17.69 33.17 2.22
C GLN A 373 17.03 34.54 2.19
N ALA A 374 15.90 34.66 2.88
CA ALA A 374 15.23 35.93 3.05
C ALA A 374 15.82 36.71 4.25
N PRO A 375 15.82 38.04 4.26
CA PRO A 375 16.20 38.82 5.44
C PRO A 375 15.43 38.45 6.69
N ALA A 376 16.08 38.53 7.85
CA ALA A 376 15.53 38.03 9.13
C ALA A 376 14.18 38.62 9.52
N GLU A 377 13.91 39.86 9.15
CA GLU A 377 12.66 40.58 9.43
C GLU A 377 11.56 40.37 8.38
N SER A 378 11.81 39.54 7.36
CA SER A 378 10.85 39.34 6.28
C SER A 378 9.56 38.69 6.76
N ALA A 379 8.43 39.36 6.49
CA ALA A 379 7.10 38.80 6.75
C ALA A 379 6.67 37.87 5.60
N ILE A 380 7.09 36.63 5.65
CA ILE A 380 6.84 35.63 4.61
C ILE A 380 6.13 34.43 5.17
N ARG A 381 5.29 33.78 4.34
CA ARG A 381 4.66 32.52 4.66
C ARG A 381 5.68 31.39 4.69
N HIS A 382 5.37 30.36 5.44
CA HIS A 382 6.21 29.15 5.54
C HIS A 382 5.50 27.97 4.89
N ASP A 383 5.66 27.87 3.56
CA ASP A 383 5.05 26.82 2.74
C ASP A 383 5.93 26.47 1.53
N PHE A 384 5.62 25.38 0.86
CA PHE A 384 6.32 24.92 -0.34
C PHE A 384 6.37 25.98 -1.46
N LYS A 385 5.28 26.73 -1.65
CA LYS A 385 5.22 27.78 -2.66
C LYS A 385 6.22 28.90 -2.35
N ARG A 386 6.31 29.31 -1.08
CA ARG A 386 7.33 30.28 -0.62
C ARG A 386 8.73 29.77 -0.96
N ALA A 387 9.07 28.52 -0.59
CA ALA A 387 10.37 27.93 -0.85
C ALA A 387 10.71 27.95 -2.36
N THR A 388 9.77 27.54 -3.21
CA THR A 388 9.93 27.54 -4.67
C THR A 388 10.17 28.95 -5.22
N PHE A 389 9.41 29.94 -4.76
CA PHE A 389 9.54 31.32 -5.20
C PHE A 389 10.83 31.99 -4.70
N GLN A 390 11.27 31.62 -3.50
CA GLN A 390 12.52 32.04 -2.93
C GLN A 390 13.72 31.55 -3.76
N LEU A 391 13.74 30.24 -4.08
CA LEU A 391 14.75 29.63 -4.94
C LEU A 391 14.74 30.16 -6.38
N ALA A 392 13.60 30.60 -6.88
CA ALA A 392 13.47 31.26 -8.18
C ALA A 392 13.77 32.78 -8.13
N GLU A 393 14.04 33.35 -6.96
CA GLU A 393 14.27 34.79 -6.71
C GLU A 393 13.08 35.69 -7.15
N ILE A 394 11.85 35.15 -7.10
CA ILE A 394 10.59 35.87 -7.41
C ILE A 394 9.70 36.09 -6.19
N LEU A 395 10.18 35.72 -4.99
CA LEU A 395 9.40 35.85 -3.76
C LEU A 395 9.07 37.34 -3.49
N VAL A 396 7.82 37.56 -3.13
CA VAL A 396 7.35 38.85 -2.56
C VAL A 396 6.83 38.57 -1.14
N ASP A 397 7.01 39.54 -0.26
CA ASP A 397 6.49 39.50 1.10
C ASP A 397 4.97 39.72 1.13
N ASP A 398 4.36 39.60 2.30
CA ASP A 398 2.92 39.79 2.49
C ASP A 398 2.48 41.27 2.22
N LEU A 399 3.42 42.21 2.08
CA LEU A 399 3.20 43.61 1.71
C LEU A 399 3.38 43.84 0.21
N GLY A 400 3.76 42.82 -0.58
CA GLY A 400 4.00 42.91 -2.02
C GLY A 400 5.38 43.45 -2.42
N SER A 401 6.33 43.55 -1.48
CA SER A 401 7.71 43.96 -1.76
C SER A 401 8.57 42.76 -2.16
N LYS A 402 9.47 42.92 -3.14
CA LYS A 402 10.40 41.86 -3.53
C LYS A 402 11.34 41.52 -2.37
N VAL A 403 11.42 40.26 -2.02
CA VAL A 403 12.32 39.74 -0.99
C VAL A 403 13.72 39.53 -1.58
N ALA A 404 14.74 40.12 -0.91
CA ALA A 404 16.13 39.91 -1.30
C ALA A 404 16.61 38.50 -0.98
N ASN A 405 17.56 38.00 -1.77
CA ASN A 405 18.27 36.76 -1.46
C ASN A 405 19.61 37.11 -0.79
N GLU A 406 19.78 36.74 0.47
CA GLU A 406 20.97 36.97 1.27
C GLU A 406 21.95 35.80 1.30
N ALA A 407 21.56 34.61 0.80
CA ALA A 407 22.43 33.44 0.76
C ALA A 407 23.70 33.72 -0.07
N ILE A 408 24.82 33.20 0.40
CA ILE A 408 26.09 33.28 -0.34
C ILE A 408 25.98 32.32 -1.54
N LYS A 409 26.26 32.85 -2.74
CA LYS A 409 26.22 32.03 -3.96
C LYS A 409 27.46 31.16 -4.08
N GLY A 410 27.26 29.90 -4.44
CA GLY A 410 28.34 28.98 -4.72
C GLY A 410 29.08 29.27 -6.04
N GLU A 411 30.13 28.50 -6.28
CA GLU A 411 31.06 28.72 -7.40
C GLU A 411 30.58 28.17 -8.74
N LEU A 412 29.64 27.19 -8.73
CA LEU A 412 29.11 26.56 -9.94
C LEU A 412 28.04 27.45 -10.60
N GLU A 413 27.72 27.13 -11.87
CA GLU A 413 26.65 27.79 -12.63
C GLU A 413 25.34 27.81 -11.81
N GLY A 414 24.65 28.91 -11.78
CA GLY A 414 23.41 29.12 -11.01
C GLY A 414 23.61 29.31 -9.50
N GLY A 415 24.86 29.47 -9.04
CA GLY A 415 25.20 29.69 -7.61
C GLY A 415 25.14 28.41 -6.78
N PHE A 416 25.37 27.25 -7.39
CA PHE A 416 25.48 25.97 -6.71
C PHE A 416 26.91 25.72 -6.23
N ASP A 417 27.05 24.87 -5.20
CA ASP A 417 28.27 24.20 -4.78
C ASP A 417 28.10 22.68 -4.91
N SER A 418 29.21 21.93 -4.96
CA SER A 418 29.20 20.47 -5.01
C SER A 418 29.35 19.87 -3.63
N TYR A 419 28.65 18.75 -3.41
CA TYR A 419 28.67 17.96 -2.17
C TYR A 419 28.74 16.47 -2.51
N ASP A 420 29.52 15.73 -1.74
CA ASP A 420 29.61 14.29 -1.90
C ASP A 420 28.38 13.59 -1.32
N LEU A 421 27.87 14.09 -0.19
CA LEU A 421 26.73 13.57 0.55
C LEU A 421 25.71 14.68 0.82
N ILE A 422 24.49 14.31 1.14
CA ILE A 422 23.48 15.21 1.69
C ILE A 422 23.26 14.82 3.15
N ASP A 423 24.03 15.47 4.00
CA ASP A 423 24.06 15.33 5.44
C ASP A 423 24.39 16.71 6.01
N PHE A 424 23.34 17.52 6.26
CA PHE A 424 23.48 18.94 6.56
C PHE A 424 22.94 19.29 7.93
N GLU A 425 23.69 20.10 8.67
CA GLU A 425 23.27 20.73 9.90
C GLU A 425 23.84 22.17 10.01
N LYS A 426 23.03 23.11 10.43
CA LYS A 426 23.38 24.53 10.41
C LYS A 426 24.44 24.96 11.41
N SER A 427 24.62 24.24 12.53
CA SER A 427 25.55 24.60 13.62
C SER A 427 26.82 23.72 13.64
N GLY A 428 26.92 22.71 12.75
CA GLY A 428 28.03 21.75 12.75
C GLY A 428 28.01 20.80 13.97
N SER A 429 26.85 20.61 14.59
CA SER A 429 26.62 19.59 15.60
C SER A 429 26.07 18.33 14.93
N VAL A 430 26.22 17.17 15.57
CA VAL A 430 25.65 15.91 15.07
C VAL A 430 24.13 16.00 15.05
N PHE A 431 23.55 15.69 13.91
CA PHE A 431 22.11 15.63 13.69
C PHE A 431 21.70 14.29 13.10
N GLY A 432 20.55 13.76 13.49
CA GLY A 432 19.89 12.63 12.83
C GLY A 432 20.55 11.27 13.04
N ASN A 433 20.69 10.52 11.93
CA ASN A 433 21.15 9.12 11.91
C ASN A 433 22.66 9.00 11.66
N PHE A 434 23.26 10.00 11.04
CA PHE A 434 24.64 9.96 10.58
C PHE A 434 25.53 10.96 11.34
N MET A 435 26.81 10.93 11.04
CA MET A 435 27.81 11.73 11.73
C MET A 435 28.60 12.54 10.70
N ASN A 436 29.16 13.66 11.11
CA ASN A 436 29.99 14.54 10.27
C ASN A 436 29.20 15.42 9.29
N ASP A 437 28.16 16.03 9.81
CA ASP A 437 27.33 16.97 9.07
C ASP A 437 28.10 18.14 8.44
N ASP A 438 27.74 18.46 7.19
CA ASP A 438 28.16 19.65 6.49
C ASP A 438 27.23 20.85 6.78
N PHE A 439 27.70 22.05 6.53
CA PHE A 439 26.88 23.25 6.60
C PHE A 439 25.94 23.33 5.37
N PHE A 440 24.75 23.90 5.57
CA PHE A 440 23.88 24.23 4.45
C PHE A 440 24.58 25.21 3.49
N PRO A 441 24.47 25.02 2.15
CA PRO A 441 25.13 25.85 1.16
C PRO A 441 24.76 27.32 1.32
N GLY A 442 25.77 28.17 1.52
CA GLY A 442 25.60 29.60 1.60
C GLY A 442 24.85 30.15 2.82
N ILE A 443 24.69 29.31 3.88
CA ILE A 443 24.06 29.72 5.15
C ILE A 443 25.11 29.65 6.27
N PRO A 444 25.18 30.66 7.17
CA PRO A 444 24.44 31.94 7.11
C PRO A 444 24.84 32.79 5.91
N GLY A 445 23.88 33.54 5.39
CA GLY A 445 24.12 34.49 4.31
C GLY A 445 24.71 35.83 4.76
N SER A 446 24.61 36.84 3.92
CA SER A 446 25.16 38.21 4.18
C SER A 446 24.50 38.92 5.38
N GLY A 447 23.29 38.45 5.80
CA GLY A 447 22.60 38.97 6.98
C GLY A 447 23.05 38.36 8.31
N GLU A 448 24.04 37.44 8.29
CA GLU A 448 24.60 36.76 9.47
C GLU A 448 23.56 36.01 10.34
N HIS A 449 22.40 35.62 9.77
CA HIS A 449 21.40 34.77 10.41
C HIS A 449 21.26 33.46 9.66
N ASP A 450 20.66 32.44 10.30
CA ASP A 450 20.59 31.07 9.85
C ASP A 450 19.15 30.55 9.69
N THR A 451 18.21 31.45 9.39
CA THR A 451 16.77 31.20 9.31
C THR A 451 16.18 31.67 7.99
N LEU A 452 14.92 31.38 7.73
CA LEU A 452 14.13 31.82 6.58
C LEU A 452 14.78 31.48 5.22
N PHE A 453 15.33 30.29 5.10
CA PHE A 453 15.97 29.85 3.85
C PHE A 453 15.27 28.63 3.22
N ALA A 454 15.55 28.43 1.95
CA ALA A 454 15.22 27.22 1.21
C ALA A 454 16.46 26.73 0.46
N THR A 455 16.66 25.42 0.41
CA THR A 455 17.78 24.77 -0.28
C THR A 455 17.28 23.91 -1.42
N GLU A 456 17.88 24.06 -2.60
CA GLU A 456 17.66 23.22 -3.77
C GLU A 456 18.86 22.31 -3.99
N ILE A 457 18.63 21.01 -4.06
CA ILE A 457 19.63 19.98 -4.28
C ILE A 457 19.26 19.25 -5.56
N LEU A 458 20.24 19.03 -6.44
CA LEU A 458 20.06 18.36 -7.73
C LEU A 458 21.11 17.28 -7.91
N SER A 459 20.69 16.14 -8.49
CA SER A 459 21.59 15.05 -8.87
C SER A 459 20.94 14.17 -9.93
N TYR A 460 21.71 13.25 -10.50
CA TYR A 460 21.25 12.04 -11.17
C TYR A 460 21.49 10.87 -10.22
N LEU A 461 20.49 10.09 -9.90
CA LEU A 461 20.66 8.85 -9.16
C LEU A 461 20.76 7.66 -10.12
N GLU A 462 21.72 6.78 -9.87
CA GLU A 462 21.84 5.50 -10.59
C GLU A 462 20.91 4.49 -9.92
N LEU A 463 19.74 4.27 -10.52
CA LEU A 463 18.73 3.36 -9.98
C LEU A 463 18.61 2.13 -10.84
N GLN A 464 18.47 0.98 -10.18
CA GLN A 464 18.16 -0.30 -10.83
C GLN A 464 16.65 -0.47 -10.93
N LYS A 465 16.21 -1.31 -11.87
CA LYS A 465 14.82 -1.76 -11.95
C LYS A 465 14.43 -2.46 -10.65
N GLY A 466 13.26 -2.15 -10.12
CA GLY A 466 12.73 -2.77 -8.90
C GLY A 466 12.20 -1.74 -7.91
N VAL A 467 11.97 -2.19 -6.69
CA VAL A 467 11.49 -1.36 -5.59
C VAL A 467 12.65 -0.75 -4.82
N HIS A 468 12.52 0.53 -4.53
CA HIS A 468 13.45 1.30 -3.71
C HIS A 468 12.73 1.93 -2.54
N THR A 469 13.38 1.95 -1.39
CA THR A 469 12.96 2.69 -0.20
C THR A 469 13.99 3.78 0.06
N PHE A 470 13.55 5.05 -0.01
CA PHE A 470 14.39 6.18 0.38
C PHE A 470 13.83 6.85 1.61
N GLY A 471 14.68 7.63 2.26
CA GLY A 471 14.29 8.41 3.41
C GLY A 471 14.96 9.77 3.45
N VAL A 472 14.27 10.68 4.10
CA VAL A 472 14.79 12.01 4.45
C VAL A 472 14.56 12.21 5.94
N ASN A 473 15.62 12.61 6.64
CA ASN A 473 15.52 13.03 8.02
C ASN A 473 15.62 14.55 8.06
N VAL A 474 14.71 15.21 8.77
CA VAL A 474 14.71 16.66 8.99
C VAL A 474 14.55 16.98 10.46
N HIS A 475 15.02 18.15 10.85
CA HIS A 475 14.82 18.63 12.21
C HIS A 475 13.36 19.02 12.42
N VAL A 476 12.73 18.44 13.42
CA VAL A 476 11.37 18.80 13.86
C VAL A 476 11.46 19.36 15.27
N GLY A 477 11.21 20.64 15.40
CA GLY A 477 11.29 21.34 16.68
C GLY A 477 10.14 21.07 17.63
N LYS A 478 10.11 21.80 18.75
CA LYS A 478 9.05 21.67 19.75
C LYS A 478 7.75 22.31 19.28
N PRO A 479 6.60 21.72 19.68
CA PRO A 479 5.27 22.14 19.24
C PRO A 479 4.92 23.61 19.48
N ASP A 480 5.54 24.24 20.46
CA ASP A 480 5.28 25.61 20.89
C ASP A 480 6.15 26.68 20.21
N GLN A 481 7.06 26.27 19.31
CA GLN A 481 8.11 27.14 18.77
C GLN A 481 8.02 27.42 17.25
N ASN A 482 7.08 26.78 16.51
CA ASN A 482 7.00 26.84 15.04
C ASN A 482 8.35 26.54 14.34
N ASP A 483 9.05 25.54 14.84
CA ASP A 483 10.44 25.25 14.56
C ASP A 483 10.50 23.96 13.73
N GLU A 484 10.00 24.04 12.51
CA GLU A 484 9.80 22.87 11.67
C GLU A 484 10.56 23.03 10.36
N ASP A 485 11.26 21.96 10.00
CA ASP A 485 11.85 21.79 8.70
C ASP A 485 10.92 20.96 7.82
N HIS A 486 10.96 21.25 6.53
CA HIS A 486 10.12 20.61 5.54
C HIS A 486 10.92 20.23 4.32
N PHE A 487 10.46 19.23 3.59
CA PHE A 487 11.09 18.84 2.34
C PHE A 487 10.10 18.29 1.33
N ARG A 488 10.52 18.30 0.05
CA ARG A 488 9.94 17.49 -1.03
C ARG A 488 11.04 16.95 -1.93
N VAL A 489 10.92 15.68 -2.31
CA VAL A 489 11.80 14.99 -3.26
C VAL A 489 11.04 14.77 -4.56
N PHE A 490 11.61 15.19 -5.68
CA PHE A 490 11.07 15.03 -7.02
C PHE A 490 12.00 14.18 -7.87
N ILE A 491 11.44 13.35 -8.74
CA ILE A 491 12.15 12.56 -9.72
C ILE A 491 11.43 12.64 -11.06
N GLY A 492 12.18 12.58 -12.15
CA GLY A 492 11.63 12.59 -13.50
C GLY A 492 12.57 13.27 -14.47
N SER A 493 12.21 13.30 -15.77
CA SER A 493 13.02 13.90 -16.82
C SER A 493 13.32 15.40 -16.61
N ASN A 494 12.47 16.10 -15.86
CA ASN A 494 12.66 17.50 -15.43
C ASN A 494 12.14 17.73 -14.00
N PRO A 495 12.91 17.35 -12.95
CA PRO A 495 12.43 17.39 -11.57
C PRO A 495 12.28 18.82 -11.01
N ARG A 496 12.74 19.83 -11.75
CA ARG A 496 12.58 21.25 -11.40
C ARG A 496 11.23 21.83 -11.81
N ASP A 497 10.49 21.08 -12.63
CA ASP A 497 9.23 21.53 -13.21
C ASP A 497 8.08 21.53 -12.20
N TYR A 498 7.18 22.50 -12.30
CA TYR A 498 5.95 22.61 -11.50
C TYR A 498 5.07 21.34 -11.57
N PHE A 499 5.06 20.68 -12.73
CA PHE A 499 4.28 19.45 -12.97
C PHE A 499 5.02 18.18 -12.59
N SER A 500 6.27 18.29 -12.10
CA SER A 500 7.02 17.12 -11.64
C SER A 500 6.33 16.46 -10.45
N LYS A 501 6.38 15.14 -10.44
CA LYS A 501 5.75 14.35 -9.38
C LYS A 501 6.69 14.28 -8.16
N SER A 502 6.17 14.55 -6.95
CA SER A 502 6.91 14.33 -5.70
C SER A 502 7.04 12.83 -5.39
N LEU A 503 8.19 12.29 -5.04
CA LEU A 503 8.38 10.92 -4.54
C LEU A 503 8.05 10.81 -3.05
N GLY A 504 8.50 11.78 -2.28
CA GLY A 504 8.31 11.84 -0.84
C GLY A 504 8.25 13.29 -0.38
N GLU A 505 7.52 13.54 0.68
CA GLU A 505 7.37 14.88 1.24
C GLU A 505 7.08 14.84 2.72
N PHE A 506 7.50 15.89 3.41
CA PHE A 506 7.08 16.19 4.76
C PHE A 506 6.75 17.69 4.83
N GLU A 507 5.49 17.99 5.07
CA GLU A 507 5.00 19.35 5.30
C GLU A 507 3.96 19.29 6.42
N LEU A 508 4.31 19.78 7.59
CA LEU A 508 3.41 19.76 8.74
C LEU A 508 2.19 20.65 8.52
N THR A 509 1.05 20.05 8.56
CA THR A 509 -0.21 20.75 8.80
C THR A 509 -0.45 20.83 10.31
N LEU A 510 -0.98 21.94 10.78
CA LEU A 510 -1.20 22.42 12.16
C LEU A 510 -1.54 21.43 13.31
N LEU A 511 -1.50 20.11 13.12
CA LEU A 511 -2.06 19.13 14.08
C LEU A 511 -1.14 17.95 14.45
N GLY A 512 0.13 17.92 14.06
CA GLY A 512 0.97 16.75 14.35
C GLY A 512 2.41 17.11 14.74
N PHE A 513 2.67 17.28 16.01
CA PHE A 513 3.97 17.64 16.53
C PHE A 513 4.79 16.40 16.95
N LYS A 514 6.07 16.37 16.52
CA LYS A 514 7.09 15.47 17.05
C LYS A 514 8.25 16.32 17.60
N ASP A 515 8.93 15.82 18.61
CA ASP A 515 10.17 16.41 19.14
C ASP A 515 11.38 15.68 18.52
N GLY A 516 12.35 16.39 17.97
CA GLY A 516 13.62 15.84 17.47
C GLY A 516 13.66 15.51 15.98
N PRO A 517 14.65 14.74 15.54
CA PRO A 517 14.78 14.30 14.15
C PRO A 517 13.55 13.52 13.69
N ASN A 518 13.11 13.73 12.45
CA ASN A 518 11.98 13.04 11.86
C ASN A 518 12.37 12.32 10.59
N ASP A 519 12.44 11.00 10.69
CA ASP A 519 12.60 10.12 9.54
C ASP A 519 11.28 9.98 8.80
N THR A 520 11.30 10.30 7.52
CA THR A 520 10.19 10.06 6.61
C THR A 520 10.69 9.18 5.48
N THR A 521 10.23 7.94 5.45
CA THR A 521 10.55 6.98 4.39
C THR A 521 9.43 6.91 3.36
N PHE A 522 9.79 6.60 2.11
CA PHE A 522 8.85 6.44 1.01
C PHE A 522 9.34 5.40 0.02
N ASP A 523 8.41 4.55 -0.44
CA ASP A 523 8.65 3.50 -1.41
C ASP A 523 8.25 3.93 -2.80
N PHE A 524 9.02 3.50 -3.80
CA PHE A 524 8.71 3.68 -5.21
C PHE A 524 9.32 2.56 -6.04
N SER A 525 8.82 2.39 -7.25
CA SER A 525 9.35 1.41 -8.19
C SER A 525 9.96 2.09 -9.40
N VAL A 526 11.04 1.52 -9.90
CA VAL A 526 11.77 1.97 -11.08
C VAL A 526 11.58 0.95 -12.19
N GLU A 527 11.05 1.41 -13.33
CA GLU A 527 10.71 0.52 -14.46
C GLU A 527 11.94 -0.06 -15.16
N LYS A 528 13.06 0.66 -15.16
CA LYS A 528 14.27 0.28 -15.90
C LYS A 528 15.53 0.86 -15.27
N ASP A 529 16.65 0.12 -15.35
CA ASP A 529 17.97 0.61 -14.92
C ASP A 529 18.34 1.89 -15.66
N GLY A 530 18.85 2.88 -14.93
CA GLY A 530 19.26 4.13 -15.53
C GLY A 530 19.68 5.23 -14.57
N LEU A 531 20.00 6.39 -15.13
CA LEU A 531 20.27 7.61 -14.40
C LEU A 531 19.01 8.48 -14.42
N TYR A 532 18.51 8.79 -13.25
CA TYR A 532 17.27 9.55 -13.06
C TYR A 532 17.55 10.91 -12.44
N PRO A 533 17.16 12.01 -13.09
CA PRO A 533 17.28 13.33 -12.50
C PRO A 533 16.41 13.47 -11.24
N VAL A 534 17.00 13.96 -10.17
CA VAL A 534 16.34 14.12 -8.88
C VAL A 534 16.52 15.56 -8.39
N ARG A 535 15.51 16.10 -7.73
CA ARG A 535 15.51 17.38 -7.03
C ARG A 535 15.00 17.18 -5.63
N ILE A 536 15.73 17.73 -4.64
CA ILE A 536 15.23 17.89 -3.27
C ILE A 536 15.05 19.38 -3.02
N ILE A 537 13.92 19.76 -2.49
CA ILE A 537 13.67 21.10 -1.93
C ILE A 537 13.49 20.92 -0.43
N TYR A 538 14.31 21.62 0.32
CA TYR A 538 14.23 21.76 1.76
C TYR A 538 13.90 23.20 2.11
N TRP A 539 13.17 23.44 3.20
CA TRP A 539 12.97 24.81 3.68
C TRP A 539 12.80 24.89 5.19
N ASN A 540 13.42 25.90 5.76
CA ASN A 540 13.44 26.21 7.17
C ASN A 540 12.88 27.61 7.42
N LYS A 541 12.22 27.80 8.55
CA LYS A 541 11.70 29.11 8.96
C LYS A 541 12.46 29.68 10.14
N THR A 542 12.67 28.91 11.18
CA THR A 542 13.20 29.38 12.46
C THR A 542 14.33 28.47 12.93
N ARG A 543 14.55 28.28 14.17
CA ARG A 543 15.65 27.63 14.90
C ARG A 543 16.14 26.32 14.25
N GLY A 544 16.60 25.35 14.71
CA GLY A 544 17.12 24.09 14.20
C GLY A 544 17.11 23.96 12.65
N ALA A 545 18.05 23.36 12.04
CA ALA A 545 17.98 22.99 10.63
C ALA A 545 18.87 21.76 10.42
N GLY A 546 18.31 20.71 9.88
CA GLY A 546 19.02 19.48 9.58
C GLY A 546 18.37 18.77 8.41
N LEU A 547 19.17 18.12 7.58
CA LEU A 547 18.72 17.38 6.40
C LEU A 547 19.67 16.23 6.09
N GLU A 548 19.18 15.02 6.18
CA GLU A 548 19.85 13.81 5.68
C GLU A 548 19.06 13.20 4.54
N PHE A 549 19.75 12.68 3.51
CA PHE A 549 19.12 11.94 2.41
C PHE A 549 19.76 10.57 2.26
N TYR A 550 18.97 9.50 2.45
CA TYR A 550 19.45 8.13 2.52
C TYR A 550 18.54 7.15 1.78
N SER A 551 19.08 6.01 1.42
CA SER A 551 18.34 4.81 1.03
C SER A 551 18.22 3.86 2.21
N VAL A 552 17.25 2.94 2.16
CA VAL A 552 17.08 1.87 3.14
C VAL A 552 17.32 0.55 2.43
N ASP A 553 18.26 -0.23 2.93
CA ASP A 553 18.48 -1.59 2.46
C ASP A 553 17.28 -2.46 2.88
N ARG A 554 16.61 -3.08 1.92
CA ARG A 554 15.35 -3.81 2.14
C ARG A 554 15.53 -5.15 2.88
N GLU A 555 16.74 -5.71 2.89
CA GLU A 555 17.02 -6.98 3.55
C GLU A 555 17.43 -6.77 5.02
N THR A 556 18.23 -5.73 5.28
CA THR A 556 18.80 -5.46 6.61
C THR A 556 18.10 -4.33 7.35
N GLU A 557 17.24 -3.54 6.66
CA GLU A 557 16.60 -2.32 7.16
C GLU A 557 17.58 -1.21 7.56
N GLU A 558 18.86 -1.35 7.16
CA GLU A 558 19.90 -0.36 7.43
C GLU A 558 19.71 0.89 6.55
N LYS A 559 19.92 2.05 7.15
CA LYS A 559 19.94 3.34 6.45
C LYS A 559 21.35 3.60 5.94
N ILE A 560 21.46 3.99 4.67
CA ILE A 560 22.71 4.24 3.98
C ILE A 560 22.62 5.60 3.28
N LEU A 561 23.51 6.54 3.58
CA LEU A 561 23.53 7.82 2.88
C LEU A 561 23.67 7.60 1.36
N VAL A 562 22.88 8.32 0.59
CA VAL A 562 22.99 8.27 -0.86
C VAL A 562 24.34 8.82 -1.28
N ASN A 563 25.08 8.08 -2.10
CA ASN A 563 26.45 8.33 -2.53
C ASN A 563 27.53 8.14 -1.45
N ASP A 564 27.26 7.38 -0.39
CA ASP A 564 28.32 6.95 0.52
C ASP A 564 29.30 6.01 -0.20
N LEU A 565 30.49 6.48 -0.47
CA LEU A 565 31.51 5.72 -1.20
C LEU A 565 32.16 4.63 -0.35
N ASP A 566 31.96 4.63 0.95
CA ASP A 566 32.47 3.63 1.89
C ASP A 566 31.51 2.43 2.02
N ASP A 567 30.25 2.54 1.54
CA ASP A 567 29.29 1.43 1.49
C ASP A 567 28.96 1.05 0.02
N GLU A 568 29.30 -0.20 -0.37
CA GLU A 568 29.05 -0.71 -1.72
C GLU A 568 27.56 -0.81 -2.08
N ARG A 569 26.67 -0.79 -1.10
CA ARG A 569 25.21 -0.82 -1.27
C ARG A 569 24.62 0.57 -1.53
N ALA A 570 25.39 1.63 -1.33
CA ALA A 570 24.92 2.99 -1.49
C ALA A 570 24.47 3.26 -2.92
N VAL A 571 23.31 3.89 -3.07
CA VAL A 571 22.84 4.40 -4.36
C VAL A 571 23.77 5.52 -4.80
N LYS A 572 24.33 5.42 -6.01
CA LYS A 572 25.27 6.40 -6.54
C LYS A 572 24.58 7.64 -7.06
N ALA A 573 25.17 8.78 -6.79
CA ALA A 573 24.71 10.09 -7.24
C ALA A 573 25.74 10.76 -8.15
N PHE A 574 25.25 11.47 -9.17
CA PHE A 574 26.11 12.15 -10.14
C PHE A 574 25.54 13.53 -10.50
N TYR A 575 26.39 14.46 -10.92
CA TYR A 575 25.94 15.75 -11.42
C TYR A 575 26.75 16.27 -12.61
N ASN A 576 26.15 17.17 -13.35
CA ASN A 576 26.79 18.03 -14.33
C ASN A 576 25.89 19.23 -14.68
N ALA A 577 26.38 20.11 -15.56
CA ALA A 577 25.66 21.31 -15.98
C ALA A 577 24.33 21.04 -16.73
N SER A 578 24.06 19.81 -17.17
CA SER A 578 22.80 19.47 -17.85
C SER A 578 21.59 19.55 -16.91
N LEU A 579 21.79 19.31 -15.60
CA LEU A 579 20.73 19.47 -14.58
C LEU A 579 20.16 20.88 -14.56
N LEU A 580 20.94 21.90 -14.95
CA LEU A 580 20.53 23.30 -14.95
C LEU A 580 20.02 23.77 -16.33
N GLY A 581 20.25 22.98 -17.37
CA GLY A 581 20.04 23.38 -18.76
C GLY A 581 18.60 23.34 -19.24
N THR A 582 17.73 22.63 -18.56
CA THR A 582 16.37 22.40 -19.01
C THR A 582 15.44 23.52 -18.51
N PRO A 583 14.76 24.26 -19.41
CA PRO A 583 13.71 25.19 -19.02
C PRO A 583 12.61 24.45 -18.25
N HIS A 584 12.04 25.08 -17.24
CA HIS A 584 11.01 24.47 -16.41
C HIS A 584 9.94 25.48 -16.00
N VAL A 585 8.73 25.01 -15.80
CA VAL A 585 7.65 25.82 -15.25
C VAL A 585 7.86 25.96 -13.74
N VAL A 586 7.92 27.20 -13.25
CA VAL A 586 8.03 27.52 -11.82
C VAL A 586 6.65 27.70 -11.19
N ASN A 587 5.72 28.32 -11.92
CA ASN A 587 4.37 28.59 -11.44
C ASN A 587 3.38 28.77 -12.59
N VAL A 588 2.13 28.46 -12.34
CA VAL A 588 1.02 28.65 -13.26
C VAL A 588 -0.14 29.32 -12.53
N LYS A 589 -0.77 30.29 -13.18
CA LYS A 589 -2.05 30.87 -12.77
C LYS A 589 -2.97 30.93 -13.99
N PRO A 590 -4.28 30.58 -13.86
CA PRO A 590 -4.88 29.96 -12.68
C PRO A 590 -4.26 28.59 -12.35
N ILE A 591 -4.42 28.14 -11.09
CA ILE A 591 -3.88 26.83 -10.65
C ILE A 591 -4.52 25.73 -11.49
N PRO A 592 -3.75 24.80 -12.07
CA PRO A 592 -4.27 23.66 -12.80
C PRO A 592 -5.33 22.87 -12.01
N GLY A 593 -6.44 22.55 -12.66
CA GLY A 593 -7.59 21.87 -12.04
C GLY A 593 -8.47 22.76 -11.16
N SER A 594 -8.13 24.03 -10.95
CA SER A 594 -8.92 24.93 -10.11
C SER A 594 -10.24 25.34 -10.75
N SER A 595 -11.22 25.70 -9.90
CA SER A 595 -12.52 26.23 -10.30
C SER A 595 -12.79 27.55 -9.60
N GLY A 596 -13.77 28.31 -10.12
CA GLY A 596 -14.13 29.61 -9.52
C GLY A 596 -13.15 30.74 -9.84
N ASN A 597 -12.30 30.60 -10.85
CA ASN A 597 -11.39 31.65 -11.26
C ASN A 597 -12.13 32.83 -11.90
N ASN A 598 -11.59 34.05 -11.71
CA ASN A 598 -12.19 35.24 -12.26
C ASN A 598 -11.98 35.34 -13.77
N PRO A 599 -13.01 35.74 -14.53
CA PRO A 599 -12.90 35.85 -15.97
C PRO A 599 -11.91 36.92 -16.47
N GLY A 600 -11.59 37.90 -15.65
CA GLY A 600 -10.66 38.98 -16.00
C GLY A 600 -9.20 38.68 -15.68
N ASP A 601 -8.92 37.61 -14.95
CA ASP A 601 -7.55 37.27 -14.60
C ASP A 601 -6.83 36.67 -15.81
N PRO A 602 -5.59 37.12 -16.10
CA PRO A 602 -4.82 36.54 -17.20
C PRO A 602 -4.31 35.15 -16.84
N ILE A 603 -4.05 34.33 -17.85
CA ILE A 603 -3.17 33.16 -17.69
C ILE A 603 -1.74 33.68 -17.56
N GLU A 604 -1.07 33.34 -16.48
CA GLU A 604 0.34 33.65 -16.22
C GLU A 604 1.11 32.35 -16.04
N ILE A 605 2.16 32.15 -16.83
CA ILE A 605 3.08 31.03 -16.70
C ILE A 605 4.48 31.59 -16.48
N ILE A 606 5.10 31.19 -15.37
CA ILE A 606 6.45 31.60 -15.00
C ILE A 606 7.41 30.45 -15.28
N LEU A 607 8.39 30.69 -16.14
CA LEU A 607 9.43 29.72 -16.50
C LEU A 607 10.76 30.12 -15.84
N GLY A 608 11.48 29.14 -15.28
CA GLY A 608 12.86 29.26 -14.86
C GLY A 608 13.80 29.07 -16.04
N ASP A 609 14.64 30.03 -16.28
CA ASP A 609 15.62 30.06 -17.38
C ASP A 609 16.96 30.69 -16.92
N GLN A 610 17.44 30.26 -15.77
CA GLN A 610 18.68 30.79 -15.15
C GLN A 610 19.91 30.62 -16.04
N SER A 611 19.96 29.53 -16.82
CA SER A 611 21.01 29.26 -17.78
C SER A 611 20.87 30.06 -19.10
N GLY A 612 19.77 30.75 -19.33
CA GLY A 612 19.50 31.46 -20.58
C GLY A 612 19.29 30.61 -21.81
N LYS A 613 18.98 29.32 -21.61
CA LYS A 613 18.90 28.32 -22.68
C LYS A 613 17.54 28.18 -23.34
N THR A 614 16.47 28.82 -22.84
CA THR A 614 15.16 28.76 -23.49
C THR A 614 15.21 29.40 -24.88
N ASP A 615 14.72 28.68 -25.88
CA ASP A 615 14.47 29.22 -27.22
C ASP A 615 13.09 29.89 -27.25
N LEU A 616 13.06 31.22 -27.10
CA LEU A 616 11.79 31.97 -27.07
C LEU A 616 11.00 31.84 -28.37
N SER A 617 11.67 31.59 -29.50
CA SER A 617 10.99 31.39 -30.80
C SER A 617 10.27 30.06 -30.92
N SER A 618 10.57 29.12 -30.04
CA SER A 618 9.95 27.81 -29.99
C SER A 618 8.67 27.76 -29.15
N ILE A 619 8.37 28.83 -28.44
CA ILE A 619 7.20 28.89 -27.55
C ILE A 619 5.91 28.86 -28.38
N VAL A 620 5.10 27.85 -28.18
CA VAL A 620 3.76 27.71 -28.75
C VAL A 620 2.77 27.58 -27.62
N MET A 621 1.78 28.47 -27.56
CA MET A 621 0.67 28.39 -26.60
C MET A 621 -0.66 28.25 -27.32
N LYS A 622 -1.50 27.35 -26.81
CA LYS A 622 -2.88 27.20 -27.31
C LYS A 622 -3.86 27.25 -26.15
N ILE A 623 -5.02 27.81 -26.39
CA ILE A 623 -6.16 27.82 -25.47
C ILE A 623 -7.32 27.17 -26.20
N ASN A 624 -7.89 26.10 -25.65
CA ASN A 624 -8.96 25.31 -26.28
C ASN A 624 -8.64 24.91 -27.73
N GLY A 625 -7.37 24.57 -27.99
CA GLY A 625 -6.86 24.17 -29.28
C GLY A 625 -6.49 25.29 -30.25
N GLU A 626 -6.83 26.55 -29.95
CA GLU A 626 -6.51 27.72 -30.80
C GLU A 626 -5.17 28.36 -30.37
N ASN A 627 -4.32 28.66 -31.35
CA ASN A 627 -3.05 29.35 -31.08
C ASN A 627 -3.30 30.75 -30.54
N VAL A 628 -2.52 31.11 -29.49
CA VAL A 628 -2.49 32.44 -28.92
C VAL A 628 -1.06 32.95 -28.83
N GLU A 629 -0.88 34.26 -28.81
CA GLU A 629 0.45 34.91 -28.68
C GLU A 629 0.53 35.59 -27.30
N PRO A 630 1.11 34.90 -26.28
CA PRO A 630 1.27 35.50 -24.96
C PRO A 630 2.29 36.65 -25.01
N ALA A 631 2.08 37.66 -24.19
CA ALA A 631 3.13 38.63 -23.92
C ALA A 631 4.29 37.96 -23.17
N ILE A 632 5.51 38.15 -23.63
CA ILE A 632 6.73 37.52 -23.06
C ILE A 632 7.59 38.63 -22.42
N ALA A 633 7.80 38.51 -21.11
CA ALA A 633 8.76 39.30 -20.37
C ALA A 633 9.91 38.39 -19.88
N ARG A 634 11.17 38.91 -19.92
CA ARG A 634 12.34 38.19 -19.42
C ARG A 634 13.14 39.05 -18.50
N GLU A 635 13.34 38.60 -17.28
CA GLU A 635 14.12 39.31 -16.27
C GLU A 635 14.79 38.31 -15.31
N ASN A 636 16.10 38.54 -15.03
CA ASN A 636 16.86 37.77 -14.00
C ASN A 636 16.73 36.25 -14.07
N GLY A 637 16.78 35.67 -15.27
CA GLY A 637 16.65 34.22 -15.45
C GLY A 637 15.21 33.66 -15.32
N ILE A 638 14.23 34.54 -15.35
CA ILE A 638 12.81 34.21 -15.37
C ILE A 638 12.18 34.70 -16.67
N ILE A 639 11.31 33.90 -17.23
CA ILE A 639 10.45 34.23 -18.36
C ILE A 639 9.01 34.17 -17.89
N THR A 640 8.28 35.30 -18.02
CA THR A 640 6.85 35.34 -17.72
C THR A 640 6.06 35.42 -19.00
N LEU A 641 5.18 34.45 -19.20
CA LEU A 641 4.20 34.39 -20.29
C LEU A 641 2.87 34.90 -19.73
N THR A 642 2.29 35.93 -20.33
CA THR A 642 0.99 36.46 -19.89
C THR A 642 0.03 36.50 -21.05
N GLN A 643 -1.12 35.81 -20.91
CA GLN A 643 -2.20 35.81 -21.89
C GLN A 643 -3.48 36.31 -21.27
N SER A 644 -3.97 37.47 -21.77
CA SER A 644 -5.28 37.97 -21.38
C SER A 644 -6.37 37.11 -21.99
N LEU A 645 -7.36 36.74 -21.18
CA LEU A 645 -8.55 36.07 -21.63
C LEU A 645 -9.57 37.15 -22.04
N ASN A 646 -9.73 37.37 -23.36
CA ASN A 646 -10.78 38.25 -23.88
C ASN A 646 -12.11 37.48 -23.92
N LEU A 647 -12.74 37.31 -22.76
CA LEU A 647 -13.93 36.48 -22.64
C LEU A 647 -15.20 37.27 -22.87
N ASN A 648 -15.93 36.92 -23.93
CA ASN A 648 -17.37 37.21 -24.04
C ASN A 648 -18.10 36.18 -23.14
N PHE A 649 -18.51 36.63 -21.97
CA PHE A 649 -18.96 35.79 -20.87
C PHE A 649 -20.27 35.10 -21.09
N ALA A 650 -20.23 33.83 -21.48
CA ALA A 650 -21.29 32.89 -21.15
C ALA A 650 -20.85 32.10 -19.90
N SER A 651 -21.78 31.83 -19.00
CA SER A 651 -21.62 31.13 -17.76
C SER A 651 -20.74 29.88 -17.85
N GLN A 652 -19.78 29.69 -16.93
CA GLN A 652 -18.93 28.52 -16.77
C GLN A 652 -18.21 28.08 -18.04
N ALA A 653 -16.97 28.47 -18.20
CA ALA A 653 -16.11 27.99 -19.28
C ALA A 653 -14.95 27.16 -18.70
N VAL A 654 -14.74 26.00 -19.29
CA VAL A 654 -13.54 25.17 -19.09
C VAL A 654 -12.50 25.63 -20.09
N TYR A 655 -11.29 25.85 -19.63
CA TYR A 655 -10.15 26.21 -20.47
C TYR A 655 -9.10 25.15 -20.42
N ASP A 656 -8.71 24.63 -21.59
CA ASP A 656 -7.57 23.76 -21.78
C ASP A 656 -6.41 24.58 -22.34
N VAL A 657 -5.28 24.53 -21.67
CA VAL A 657 -4.05 25.24 -22.06
C VAL A 657 -3.01 24.20 -22.49
N PHE A 658 -2.47 24.41 -23.68
CA PHE A 658 -1.30 23.72 -24.17
C PHE A 658 -0.14 24.70 -24.26
N LEU A 659 1.01 24.32 -23.71
CA LEU A 659 2.28 25.03 -23.84
C LEU A 659 3.35 24.09 -24.35
N SER A 660 4.08 24.51 -25.37
CA SER A 660 5.26 23.79 -25.89
C SER A 660 6.43 24.74 -25.99
N LEU A 661 7.60 24.30 -25.57
CA LEU A 661 8.86 25.08 -25.63
C LEU A 661 10.07 24.15 -25.71
N LYS A 662 11.22 24.69 -26.18
CA LYS A 662 12.49 23.97 -26.27
C LYS A 662 13.64 24.74 -25.65
N ALA A 663 14.67 24.01 -25.21
CA ALA A 663 15.98 24.59 -24.99
C ALA A 663 16.67 24.82 -26.33
N LYS A 664 17.56 25.82 -26.39
CA LYS A 664 18.38 26.10 -27.58
C LYS A 664 19.24 24.89 -27.94
N GLY A 665 19.11 24.44 -29.18
CA GLY A 665 19.85 23.28 -29.70
C GLY A 665 19.15 21.95 -29.50
N GLU A 666 18.04 21.90 -28.74
CA GLU A 666 17.23 20.70 -28.61
C GLU A 666 16.21 20.58 -29.76
N THR A 667 15.93 19.35 -30.16
CA THR A 667 14.96 19.04 -31.23
C THR A 667 13.60 18.67 -30.66
N VAL A 668 13.55 18.06 -29.47
CA VAL A 668 12.32 17.61 -28.81
C VAL A 668 11.78 18.72 -27.91
N PRO A 669 10.53 19.15 -28.08
CA PRO A 669 9.92 20.13 -27.18
C PRO A 669 9.52 19.48 -25.86
N GLN A 670 9.46 20.30 -24.83
CA GLN A 670 8.69 20.03 -23.62
C GLN A 670 7.26 20.48 -23.84
N GLU A 671 6.31 19.67 -23.47
CA GLU A 671 4.90 19.93 -23.69
C GLU A 671 4.13 19.82 -22.37
N TYR A 672 3.24 20.76 -22.14
CA TYR A 672 2.41 20.88 -20.94
C TYR A 672 0.96 20.99 -21.36
N VAL A 673 0.10 20.22 -20.69
CA VAL A 673 -1.35 20.30 -20.86
C VAL A 673 -1.99 20.42 -19.49
N PHE A 674 -2.78 21.45 -19.29
CA PHE A 674 -3.52 21.66 -18.06
C PHE A 674 -4.81 22.42 -18.33
N GLY A 675 -5.80 22.26 -17.44
CA GLY A 675 -7.08 22.94 -17.56
C GLY A 675 -7.46 23.64 -16.25
N PHE A 676 -8.41 24.58 -16.36
CA PHE A 676 -9.03 25.25 -15.22
C PHE A 676 -10.43 25.71 -15.59
N ASN A 677 -11.27 26.00 -14.58
CA ASN A 677 -12.61 26.51 -14.79
C ASN A 677 -12.72 27.97 -14.38
N VAL A 678 -13.40 28.75 -15.21
CA VAL A 678 -13.76 30.14 -14.92
C VAL A 678 -15.25 30.20 -14.62
N ASP A 679 -15.63 30.85 -13.53
CA ASP A 679 -17.03 31.08 -13.17
C ASP A 679 -17.42 32.55 -13.35
N ALA A 680 -18.20 32.83 -14.40
CA ALA A 680 -18.69 34.18 -14.68
C ALA A 680 -19.65 34.71 -13.59
N LYS A 681 -20.16 33.87 -12.72
CA LYS A 681 -21.09 34.25 -11.65
C LYS A 681 -20.41 34.64 -10.34
N ASN A 682 -19.11 34.38 -10.18
CA ASN A 682 -18.37 34.80 -8.99
C ASN A 682 -17.96 36.28 -9.07
N GLN A 683 -18.91 37.17 -9.35
CA GLN A 683 -18.80 38.50 -8.75
C GLN A 683 -18.87 38.26 -7.23
N ILE A 684 -17.87 38.72 -6.50
CA ILE A 684 -17.87 38.68 -5.04
C ILE A 684 -19.22 39.23 -4.57
N LYS A 685 -20.16 38.33 -4.27
CA LYS A 685 -21.42 38.72 -3.68
C LYS A 685 -21.17 38.77 -2.18
N VAL A 686 -21.11 39.94 -1.65
CA VAL A 686 -21.09 40.12 -0.20
C VAL A 686 -22.39 39.47 0.33
N THR A 687 -22.26 38.34 0.99
CA THR A 687 -23.39 37.59 1.58
C THR A 687 -23.63 37.95 3.03
N GLY A 688 -22.69 38.64 3.65
CA GLY A 688 -22.79 39.19 5.00
C GLY A 688 -21.86 40.40 5.19
N TYR A 689 -22.37 41.47 5.72
CA TYR A 689 -21.61 42.63 6.13
C TYR A 689 -22.18 43.23 7.41
N TRP A 690 -21.36 43.30 8.46
CA TRP A 690 -21.69 43.83 9.77
C TRP A 690 -20.65 44.90 10.10
N ASP A 691 -21.07 46.13 10.38
CA ASP A 691 -20.16 47.22 10.69
C ASP A 691 -19.89 47.41 12.20
N PHE A 692 -20.69 46.74 13.03
CA PHE A 692 -20.58 46.80 14.49
C PHE A 692 -20.60 48.21 15.09
N SER A 693 -21.09 49.20 14.34
CA SER A 693 -21.05 50.59 14.75
C SER A 693 -22.04 50.90 15.87
N THR A 694 -23.18 50.19 15.91
CA THR A 694 -24.22 50.46 16.91
C THR A 694 -24.93 49.19 17.40
N ASP A 695 -24.96 48.14 16.59
CA ASP A 695 -25.68 46.91 16.87
C ASP A 695 -25.14 45.70 16.12
N LEU A 696 -25.77 44.55 16.22
CA LEU A 696 -25.44 43.32 15.48
C LEU A 696 -26.26 43.17 14.20
N ASN A 697 -26.93 44.20 13.74
CA ASN A 697 -27.68 44.14 12.48
C ASN A 697 -26.72 44.10 11.28
N ALA A 698 -27.07 43.25 10.36
CA ALA A 698 -26.33 43.18 9.10
C ALA A 698 -26.76 44.30 8.15
N SER A 699 -25.79 44.99 7.55
CA SER A 699 -26.07 45.85 6.39
C SER A 699 -26.34 44.99 5.13
N VAL A 700 -25.82 43.77 5.10
CA VAL A 700 -26.09 42.74 4.10
C VAL A 700 -26.11 41.38 4.82
N GLY A 701 -27.09 40.54 4.53
CA GLY A 701 -27.21 39.19 5.11
C GLY A 701 -28.10 39.14 6.35
N ASN A 702 -27.93 38.08 7.18
CA ASN A 702 -28.69 37.88 8.40
C ASN A 702 -28.02 38.62 9.56
N ASN A 703 -28.83 39.16 10.48
CA ASN A 703 -28.31 39.73 11.70
C ASN A 703 -27.60 38.71 12.56
N LEU A 704 -26.58 39.15 13.29
CA LEU A 704 -25.94 38.33 14.32
C LEU A 704 -26.81 38.32 15.59
N GLU A 705 -26.71 37.26 16.36
CA GLU A 705 -27.35 37.11 17.66
C GLU A 705 -26.29 36.73 18.69
N TYR A 706 -26.45 37.18 19.92
CA TYR A 706 -25.61 36.73 21.03
C TYR A 706 -25.92 35.27 21.33
N LEU A 707 -24.90 34.46 21.47
CA LEU A 707 -25.05 33.02 21.72
C LEU A 707 -25.71 32.75 23.11
N ASP A 708 -25.26 33.52 24.12
CA ASP A 708 -25.73 33.39 25.51
C ASP A 708 -26.50 34.64 26.00
N GLY A 709 -27.03 35.46 25.08
CA GLY A 709 -27.69 36.74 25.38
C GLY A 709 -26.75 37.93 25.43
N PRO A 710 -27.23 39.14 25.58
CA PRO A 710 -26.48 40.38 25.42
C PRO A 710 -25.59 40.75 26.61
N ASP A 711 -25.51 39.91 27.67
CA ASP A 711 -24.82 40.23 28.91
C ASP A 711 -23.30 40.45 28.69
N GLY A 712 -22.85 41.64 28.89
CA GLY A 712 -21.44 42.02 28.83
C GLY A 712 -20.91 42.44 27.47
N ALA A 713 -21.75 42.45 26.44
CA ALA A 713 -21.35 42.93 25.09
C ALA A 713 -22.29 44.07 24.64
N THR A 714 -21.71 45.15 24.15
CA THR A 714 -22.43 46.27 23.56
C THR A 714 -21.81 46.61 22.19
N ALA A 715 -22.65 46.93 21.20
CA ALA A 715 -22.20 47.40 19.94
C ALA A 715 -21.81 48.89 20.02
N GLY A 716 -20.54 49.21 19.73
CA GLY A 716 -20.03 50.58 19.73
C GLY A 716 -18.62 50.65 19.17
N ALA A 717 -18.22 51.84 18.70
CA ALA A 717 -16.94 52.01 17.99
C ALA A 717 -15.68 51.73 18.87
N THR A 718 -15.83 51.64 20.19
CA THR A 718 -14.74 51.39 21.15
C THR A 718 -14.75 49.96 21.72
N GLU A 719 -15.74 49.13 21.40
CA GLU A 719 -15.92 47.82 22.04
C GLU A 719 -15.77 46.63 21.07
N PHE A 720 -15.82 46.89 19.76
CA PHE A 720 -15.59 45.94 18.70
C PHE A 720 -14.31 46.25 17.86
N GLY A 721 -13.36 46.95 18.44
CA GLY A 721 -12.15 47.37 17.78
C GLY A 721 -11.09 46.28 17.56
#